data_1ff2c6e180a545056b36f705c2ce9fe4
#
_entry.id   1ff2c6e180a545056b36f705c2ce9fe4
#
_cell.length_a   1.000
_cell.length_b   1.000
_cell.length_c   1.000
_cell.angle_alpha   90.00
_cell.angle_beta   90.00
_cell.angle_gamma   90.00
#
_symmetry.space_group_name_H-M   'P 1'
#
loop_
_entity.id
_entity.type
_entity.pdbx_description
1 polymer ?
#
loop_
_entity_poly.entity_id
_entity_poly.type
_entity_poly.pdbx_seq_one_letter_code
_entity_poly.pdbx_strand_id
1 'polypeptide(L)'
;MKKLVFLVLSVLIAITALAQNVEPKSITLSDAELKLVEQNSDFAFNLFRKTRNTESQVISPLSITYALGMLNNGAEGITREEICQVLSGGQQTDYTDVATMNAFCRKLLTETALLDEDTRVAIANTIFFNGDRKDISLKSAFKDAAATYYDAKPSVLNFSDEASLGIINQWATDQTDGMIRDLLKPEDLQDPNLVSFLLNAICFKAPWTTPFEEKTEKDYFDEGRCTATYMYLADRIQYAENDLYRSIILPYGNGSYQMTVFLPKYGKTINDLLAVMNGKNWNTADYKNYKVYVSLPSIETDTNLDLEDIMTSLGMKNAFMKDDGHGFWDFCYYGDNEANSDPCWISLMRQKAHLKLDQKGTEAAAATVIGVADKSMSSDIQFFIADRPFLYIISDRFTGSIYFMGQYMGEPIDNLRHDISLSDDERQLVESNNDFAFRLFSQARGEKSSIMSPLSITYALGMMNNGAAGQTQQEINNVLGFGEAGADGINNFCRKMLTETQTLDKETTAEIANTIYVNSGIGYELQPDFVEKANTYYDATPTALDFYDDATIGIINQWGNEHTHGMIPSIVNENTFNRQATSYLLNALYFKGTWVNKFDKENTCDEAFNGGANVPMMHQKEEFDYTENDLYQAVRLYYGNKAYLMTIFLPSESKTIADVLAAINGKNWQFRCYDEYIVDLKMPRIKTETDINLVPVMKALGMSTAFTPAAEFPYFGNQSFFIDDMFQKAVIDLDEEGTKAAAITYVDGATSVPREVNFHANRPFFYIISEQSTGSIFFIGQYVGEGNTSGLSQIIKDTTPSDHPAIYDLQGRRIQGEPHKGLYIQNGKKILK
;
A
#
# COMPACT_ATOMS: atom_id res chain seq x y z
N MET A 1 30.88 -20.58 52.44
CA MET A 1 30.13 -19.46 51.87
C MET A 1 30.96 -18.19 51.62
N LYS A 2 31.77 -17.67 52.54
CA LYS A 2 32.58 -16.46 52.28
C LYS A 2 33.64 -16.59 51.17
N LYS A 3 34.24 -17.77 50.94
CA LYS A 3 35.23 -18.01 49.87
C LYS A 3 34.60 -18.15 48.47
N LEU A 4 33.33 -18.59 48.40
CA LEU A 4 32.59 -18.72 47.13
C LEU A 4 32.09 -17.34 46.64
N VAL A 5 31.70 -16.44 47.58
CA VAL A 5 31.29 -15.06 47.28
C VAL A 5 32.47 -14.22 46.78
N PHE A 6 33.69 -14.45 47.32
CA PHE A 6 34.89 -13.75 46.81
C PHE A 6 35.33 -14.23 45.43
N LEU A 7 35.13 -15.53 45.11
CA LEU A 7 35.43 -16.05 43.77
C LEU A 7 34.44 -15.57 42.70
N VAL A 8 33.16 -15.47 43.06
CA VAL A 8 32.11 -14.95 42.16
C VAL A 8 32.30 -13.44 41.97
N LEU A 9 32.66 -12.66 43.03
CA LEU A 9 32.96 -11.24 42.89
C LEU A 9 34.24 -11.01 42.09
N SER A 10 35.28 -11.82 42.19
CA SER A 10 36.49 -11.68 41.39
C SER A 10 36.31 -12.10 39.93
N VAL A 11 35.40 -13.05 39.64
CA VAL A 11 35.02 -13.40 38.27
C VAL A 11 34.11 -12.32 37.63
N LEU A 12 33.18 -11.74 38.41
CA LEU A 12 32.40 -10.57 37.96
C LEU A 12 33.28 -9.34 37.69
N ILE A 13 34.28 -9.05 38.53
CA ILE A 13 35.23 -7.94 38.33
C ILE A 13 36.19 -8.22 37.17
N ALA A 14 36.50 -9.49 36.88
CA ALA A 14 37.31 -9.87 35.70
C ALA A 14 36.49 -9.82 34.38
N ILE A 15 35.18 -10.00 34.44
CA ILE A 15 34.30 -9.86 33.25
C ILE A 15 34.01 -8.39 32.93
N THR A 16 33.96 -7.51 33.94
CA THR A 16 33.83 -6.06 33.76
C THR A 16 35.12 -5.35 33.36
N ALA A 17 36.29 -6.02 33.41
CA ALA A 17 37.58 -5.48 33.01
C ALA A 17 38.03 -5.84 31.58
N LEU A 18 37.20 -6.51 30.81
CA LEU A 18 37.46 -6.88 29.41
C LEU A 18 36.59 -6.16 28.38
N ALA A 19 35.93 -5.08 28.74
CA ALA A 19 35.61 -4.06 27.75
C ALA A 19 36.92 -3.30 27.45
N GLN A 20 37.79 -3.85 26.63
CA GLN A 20 38.86 -3.09 26.01
C GLN A 20 38.21 -1.97 25.23
N ASN A 21 38.38 -0.70 25.64
CA ASN A 21 38.25 0.44 24.75
C ASN A 21 39.24 0.23 23.59
N VAL A 22 38.83 -0.48 22.54
CA VAL A 22 39.65 -0.58 21.33
C VAL A 22 39.59 0.82 20.70
N GLU A 23 40.73 1.50 20.71
CA GLU A 23 40.85 2.85 20.11
C GLU A 23 40.53 2.74 18.59
N PRO A 24 39.77 3.72 18.04
CA PRO A 24 39.47 3.77 16.62
C PRO A 24 40.78 3.80 15.81
N LYS A 25 40.89 2.95 14.80
CA LYS A 25 42.02 2.91 13.85
C LYS A 25 41.72 3.77 12.65
N SER A 26 42.75 4.31 11.99
CA SER A 26 42.63 5.13 10.80
C SER A 26 43.54 4.64 9.67
N ILE A 27 43.09 4.85 8.45
CA ILE A 27 43.96 4.74 7.25
C ILE A 27 44.77 6.03 7.14
N THR A 28 46.08 5.93 7.06
CA THR A 28 46.93 7.09 6.86
C THR A 28 47.00 7.41 5.37
N LEU A 29 46.36 8.51 4.96
CA LEU A 29 46.41 9.01 3.59
C LEU A 29 47.38 10.20 3.46
N SER A 30 48.07 10.27 2.31
CA SER A 30 48.83 11.45 1.88
C SER A 30 47.87 12.59 1.46
N ASP A 31 48.35 13.81 1.36
CA ASP A 31 47.55 14.95 0.90
C ASP A 31 46.95 14.71 -0.50
N ALA A 32 47.66 14.01 -1.38
CA ALA A 32 47.15 13.63 -2.70
C ALA A 32 46.00 12.62 -2.61
N GLU A 33 46.11 11.58 -1.75
CA GLU A 33 45.04 10.61 -1.52
C GLU A 33 43.83 11.22 -0.82
N LEU A 34 44.00 12.17 0.13
CA LEU A 34 42.90 12.92 0.74
C LEU A 34 42.14 13.74 -0.30
N LYS A 35 42.85 14.34 -1.27
CA LYS A 35 42.20 15.01 -2.40
C LYS A 35 41.40 14.04 -3.27
N LEU A 36 41.87 12.80 -3.43
CA LEU A 36 41.12 11.75 -4.12
C LEU A 36 39.81 11.44 -3.40
N VAL A 37 39.85 11.29 -2.07
CA VAL A 37 38.64 11.05 -1.27
C VAL A 37 37.65 12.20 -1.43
N GLU A 38 38.11 13.46 -1.39
CA GLU A 38 37.25 14.64 -1.61
C GLU A 38 36.58 14.58 -2.99
N GLN A 39 37.35 14.31 -4.03
CA GLN A 39 36.86 14.22 -5.41
C GLN A 39 35.89 13.04 -5.61
N ASN A 40 36.19 11.88 -5.03
CA ASN A 40 35.30 10.72 -5.06
C ASN A 40 34.00 10.98 -4.26
N SER A 41 34.10 11.78 -3.21
CA SER A 41 32.91 12.27 -2.48
C SER A 41 32.09 13.25 -3.35
N ASP A 42 32.71 14.13 -4.15
CA ASP A 42 32.01 14.96 -5.14
C ASP A 42 31.29 14.08 -6.19
N PHE A 43 31.95 13.02 -6.66
CA PHE A 43 31.31 12.03 -7.52
C PHE A 43 30.10 11.38 -6.84
N ALA A 44 30.22 10.97 -5.57
CA ALA A 44 29.13 10.39 -4.81
C ALA A 44 27.90 11.31 -4.75
N PHE A 45 28.09 12.60 -4.45
CA PHE A 45 27.02 13.59 -4.44
C PHE A 45 26.42 13.83 -5.83
N ASN A 46 27.23 13.90 -6.89
CA ASN A 46 26.77 14.07 -8.26
C ASN A 46 25.95 12.86 -8.72
N LEU A 47 26.45 11.66 -8.45
CA LEU A 47 25.75 10.41 -8.72
C LEU A 47 24.41 10.37 -7.99
N PHE A 48 24.39 10.61 -6.69
CA PHE A 48 23.18 10.57 -5.88
C PHE A 48 22.12 11.56 -6.37
N ARG A 49 22.52 12.80 -6.74
CA ARG A 49 21.60 13.80 -7.34
C ARG A 49 20.94 13.30 -8.63
N LYS A 50 21.62 12.44 -9.40
CA LYS A 50 21.10 11.93 -10.66
C LYS A 50 20.31 10.64 -10.52
N THR A 51 20.60 9.82 -9.51
CA THR A 51 19.93 8.54 -9.29
C THR A 51 18.69 8.63 -8.41
N ARG A 52 18.60 9.67 -7.56
CA ARG A 52 17.52 9.75 -6.57
C ARG A 52 16.14 9.97 -7.20
N ASN A 53 15.15 9.35 -6.57
CA ASN A 53 13.73 9.45 -6.89
C ASN A 53 12.91 9.82 -5.63
N THR A 54 11.63 9.48 -5.58
CA THR A 54 10.72 9.73 -4.45
C THR A 54 10.67 8.59 -3.43
N GLU A 55 11.46 7.53 -3.64
CA GLU A 55 11.47 6.34 -2.80
C GLU A 55 12.73 6.30 -1.91
N SER A 56 12.70 5.43 -0.89
CA SER A 56 13.90 5.11 -0.12
C SER A 56 14.90 4.41 -1.04
N GLN A 57 16.14 4.84 -1.02
CA GLN A 57 17.20 4.25 -1.85
C GLN A 57 18.57 4.34 -1.19
N VAL A 58 19.46 3.45 -1.60
CA VAL A 58 20.86 3.43 -1.21
C VAL A 58 21.73 3.20 -2.44
N ILE A 59 22.86 3.90 -2.52
CA ILE A 59 23.90 3.66 -3.51
C ILE A 59 25.24 3.42 -2.83
N SER A 60 26.15 2.72 -3.51
CA SER A 60 27.55 2.62 -3.10
C SER A 60 28.45 3.27 -4.15
N PRO A 61 28.81 4.55 -3.97
CA PRO A 61 29.70 5.25 -4.89
C PRO A 61 31.08 4.59 -4.99
N LEU A 62 31.57 4.06 -3.86
CA LEU A 62 32.85 3.39 -3.81
C LEU A 62 32.87 2.10 -4.66
N SER A 63 31.75 1.33 -4.69
CA SER A 63 31.60 0.17 -5.58
C SER A 63 31.79 0.55 -7.06
N ILE A 64 31.15 1.64 -7.48
CA ILE A 64 31.28 2.14 -8.86
C ILE A 64 32.72 2.62 -9.13
N THR A 65 33.34 3.28 -8.14
CA THR A 65 34.75 3.71 -8.24
C THR A 65 35.69 2.53 -8.46
N TYR A 66 35.50 1.40 -7.77
CA TYR A 66 36.26 0.19 -7.99
C TYR A 66 36.04 -0.40 -9.39
N ALA A 67 34.80 -0.54 -9.83
CA ALA A 67 34.47 -1.09 -11.14
C ALA A 67 35.04 -0.23 -12.27
N LEU A 68 34.85 1.07 -12.24
CA LEU A 68 35.34 2.02 -13.23
C LEU A 68 36.87 2.19 -13.14
N GLY A 69 37.44 2.22 -11.94
CA GLY A 69 38.89 2.26 -11.75
C GLY A 69 39.60 1.03 -12.34
N MET A 70 39.04 -0.16 -12.12
CA MET A 70 39.54 -1.40 -12.74
C MET A 70 39.44 -1.33 -14.27
N LEU A 71 38.27 -0.95 -14.80
CA LEU A 71 38.02 -0.87 -16.25
C LEU A 71 38.87 0.21 -16.91
N ASN A 72 39.23 1.30 -16.19
CA ASN A 72 40.07 2.38 -16.67
C ASN A 72 41.50 1.93 -17.07
N ASN A 73 41.96 0.78 -16.54
CA ASN A 73 43.22 0.17 -17.00
C ASN A 73 43.16 -0.38 -18.44
N GLY A 74 41.95 -0.62 -18.94
CA GLY A 74 41.72 -1.00 -20.34
C GLY A 74 41.31 0.17 -21.24
N ALA A 75 41.09 1.37 -20.69
CA ALA A 75 40.69 2.54 -21.45
C ALA A 75 41.86 3.31 -22.03
N GLU A 76 41.62 4.03 -23.14
CA GLU A 76 42.64 4.89 -23.78
C GLU A 76 41.96 6.21 -24.23
N GLY A 77 42.79 7.25 -24.43
CA GLY A 77 42.35 8.53 -24.98
C GLY A 77 41.15 9.15 -24.22
N ILE A 78 40.16 9.59 -24.96
CA ILE A 78 38.99 10.33 -24.44
C ILE A 78 38.16 9.48 -23.47
N THR A 79 38.03 8.17 -23.65
CA THR A 79 37.31 7.27 -22.76
C THR A 79 37.96 7.25 -21.38
N ARG A 80 39.27 7.21 -21.30
CA ARG A 80 40.03 7.32 -20.02
C ARG A 80 39.81 8.67 -19.35
N GLU A 81 39.91 9.75 -20.15
CA GLU A 81 39.69 11.10 -19.66
C GLU A 81 38.26 11.28 -19.07
N GLU A 82 37.22 10.77 -19.73
CA GLU A 82 35.83 10.82 -19.25
C GLU A 82 35.64 10.03 -17.96
N ILE A 83 36.19 8.83 -17.83
CA ILE A 83 36.14 8.04 -16.58
C ILE A 83 36.82 8.81 -15.44
N CYS A 84 38.03 9.34 -15.67
CA CYS A 84 38.73 10.14 -14.67
C CYS A 84 37.95 11.39 -14.26
N GLN A 85 37.36 12.09 -15.23
CA GLN A 85 36.58 13.28 -14.99
C GLN A 85 35.32 12.98 -14.16
N VAL A 86 34.60 11.92 -14.46
CA VAL A 86 33.41 11.50 -13.71
C VAL A 86 33.78 11.11 -12.29
N LEU A 87 34.82 10.28 -12.10
CA LEU A 87 35.27 9.83 -10.77
C LEU A 87 35.85 10.97 -9.92
N SER A 88 36.27 12.08 -10.53
CA SER A 88 36.72 13.30 -9.84
C SER A 88 35.63 14.32 -9.58
N GLY A 89 34.35 13.94 -9.77
CA GLY A 89 33.22 14.85 -9.58
C GLY A 89 33.05 15.94 -10.63
N GLY A 90 33.61 15.74 -11.82
CA GLY A 90 33.54 16.70 -12.93
C GLY A 90 34.58 17.83 -12.86
N GLN A 91 35.49 17.77 -11.92
CA GLN A 91 36.58 18.75 -11.82
C GLN A 91 37.65 18.45 -12.89
N GLN A 92 38.20 19.50 -13.52
CA GLN A 92 39.37 19.35 -14.39
C GLN A 92 40.56 18.96 -13.50
N THR A 93 41.05 17.73 -13.62
CA THR A 93 42.10 17.20 -12.75
C THR A 93 43.34 16.83 -13.55
N ASP A 94 44.53 16.95 -12.88
CA ASP A 94 45.73 16.24 -13.28
C ASP A 94 45.57 14.71 -13.11
N TYR A 95 44.35 14.18 -13.08
CA TYR A 95 43.94 12.79 -12.83
C TYR A 95 44.08 11.88 -14.03
N THR A 96 44.99 12.19 -14.91
CA THR A 96 45.37 11.30 -16.02
C THR A 96 46.22 10.09 -15.58
N ASP A 97 46.57 10.00 -14.29
CA ASP A 97 47.41 8.93 -13.77
C ASP A 97 46.60 7.78 -13.18
N VAL A 98 46.26 6.80 -14.01
CA VAL A 98 45.65 5.52 -13.63
C VAL A 98 46.43 4.84 -12.49
N ALA A 99 47.74 5.03 -12.39
CA ALA A 99 48.56 4.45 -11.33
C ALA A 99 48.21 4.99 -9.94
N THR A 100 47.88 6.27 -9.80
CA THR A 100 47.47 6.88 -8.54
C THR A 100 46.10 6.35 -8.10
N MET A 101 45.12 6.21 -9.02
CA MET A 101 43.80 5.60 -8.74
C MET A 101 43.98 4.13 -8.30
N ASN A 102 44.80 3.36 -9.03
CA ASN A 102 45.12 1.97 -8.72
C ASN A 102 45.70 1.82 -7.31
N ALA A 103 46.71 2.64 -6.97
CA ALA A 103 47.34 2.63 -5.65
C ALA A 103 46.35 2.98 -4.53
N PHE A 104 45.50 3.97 -4.75
CA PHE A 104 44.43 4.36 -3.81
C PHE A 104 43.40 3.24 -3.61
N CYS A 105 42.84 2.67 -4.69
CA CYS A 105 41.91 1.54 -4.61
C CYS A 105 42.55 0.36 -3.88
N ARG A 106 43.82 0.00 -4.19
CA ARG A 106 44.54 -1.09 -3.51
C ARG A 106 44.68 -0.83 -2.01
N LYS A 107 44.99 0.41 -1.63
CA LYS A 107 45.17 0.79 -0.24
C LYS A 107 43.87 0.66 0.54
N LEU A 108 42.75 1.22 0.04
CA LEU A 108 41.44 1.03 0.66
C LEU A 108 41.06 -0.46 0.75
N LEU A 109 41.26 -1.24 -0.34
CA LEU A 109 40.95 -2.68 -0.35
C LEU A 109 41.66 -3.45 0.75
N THR A 110 42.92 -3.08 1.06
CA THR A 110 43.76 -3.81 2.01
C THR A 110 43.62 -3.30 3.45
N GLU A 111 43.41 -2.02 3.65
CA GLU A 111 43.46 -1.40 4.98
C GLU A 111 42.09 -1.29 5.64
N THR A 112 40.97 -1.17 4.88
CA THR A 112 39.62 -1.02 5.46
C THR A 112 39.23 -2.21 6.33
N ALA A 113 39.52 -3.45 5.89
CA ALA A 113 39.20 -4.66 6.65
C ALA A 113 39.97 -4.80 7.97
N LEU A 114 41.00 -3.97 8.19
CA LEU A 114 41.87 -4.01 9.38
C LEU A 114 41.50 -2.94 10.42
N LEU A 115 40.57 -2.03 10.09
CA LEU A 115 40.21 -0.92 10.95
C LEU A 115 39.45 -1.37 12.20
N ASP A 116 38.60 -2.37 12.06
CA ASP A 116 37.75 -2.85 13.14
C ASP A 116 37.51 -4.36 12.97
N GLU A 117 37.71 -5.12 14.05
CA GLU A 117 37.55 -6.60 14.05
C GLU A 117 36.06 -7.00 14.12
N ASP A 118 35.22 -6.14 14.70
CA ASP A 118 33.77 -6.37 14.83
C ASP A 118 32.98 -5.87 13.60
N THR A 119 33.63 -5.07 12.71
CA THR A 119 33.01 -4.56 11.49
C THR A 119 33.53 -5.31 10.27
N ARG A 120 32.64 -5.95 9.52
CA ARG A 120 32.98 -6.55 8.24
C ARG A 120 32.75 -5.56 7.11
N VAL A 121 33.84 -5.04 6.57
CA VAL A 121 33.84 -4.34 5.27
C VAL A 121 34.52 -5.25 4.25
N ALA A 122 33.74 -5.86 3.39
CA ALA A 122 34.24 -6.69 2.31
C ALA A 122 34.04 -5.98 0.97
N ILE A 123 35.17 -5.74 0.29
CA ILE A 123 35.18 -5.20 -1.08
C ILE A 123 35.71 -6.28 -1.98
N ALA A 124 34.86 -6.85 -2.82
CA ALA A 124 35.21 -7.96 -3.71
C ALA A 124 35.05 -7.56 -5.17
N ASN A 125 36.06 -7.94 -5.98
CA ASN A 125 36.06 -7.68 -7.40
C ASN A 125 36.25 -8.99 -8.17
N THR A 126 35.61 -9.12 -9.30
CA THR A 126 35.86 -10.27 -10.23
C THR A 126 35.61 -9.87 -11.65
N ILE A 127 36.12 -10.70 -12.55
CA ILE A 127 35.92 -10.61 -14.00
C ILE A 127 35.45 -11.98 -14.46
N PHE A 128 34.24 -12.04 -15.01
CA PHE A 128 33.76 -13.20 -15.74
C PHE A 128 33.93 -12.95 -17.25
N PHE A 129 34.74 -13.74 -17.88
CA PHE A 129 35.07 -13.62 -19.31
C PHE A 129 34.30 -14.67 -20.11
N ASN A 130 33.72 -14.25 -21.24
CA ASN A 130 32.89 -15.12 -22.08
C ASN A 130 33.74 -16.15 -22.86
N GLY A 131 33.72 -17.40 -22.44
CA GLY A 131 34.41 -18.53 -23.08
C GLY A 131 33.81 -18.97 -24.42
N ASP A 132 32.60 -18.51 -24.79
CA ASP A 132 32.03 -18.73 -26.11
C ASP A 132 32.73 -17.87 -27.18
N ARG A 133 33.32 -16.73 -26.77
CA ARG A 133 34.11 -15.82 -27.64
C ARG A 133 35.58 -16.30 -27.75
N LYS A 134 35.80 -17.36 -28.52
CA LYS A 134 37.14 -17.96 -28.72
C LYS A 134 38.09 -17.10 -29.58
N ASP A 135 37.54 -16.10 -30.24
CA ASP A 135 38.23 -15.14 -31.08
C ASP A 135 38.85 -13.96 -30.29
N ILE A 136 38.48 -13.76 -29.03
CA ILE A 136 38.87 -12.63 -28.17
C ILE A 136 39.56 -13.12 -26.90
N SER A 137 40.59 -12.39 -26.46
CA SER A 137 41.31 -12.63 -25.20
C SER A 137 41.58 -11.32 -24.46
N LEU A 138 41.60 -11.36 -23.11
CA LEU A 138 41.99 -10.20 -22.30
C LEU A 138 43.48 -9.95 -22.40
N LYS A 139 43.89 -8.68 -22.53
CA LYS A 139 45.31 -8.30 -22.53
C LYS A 139 46.00 -8.66 -21.21
N SER A 140 47.27 -9.08 -21.27
CA SER A 140 48.03 -9.43 -20.06
C SER A 140 48.22 -8.26 -19.13
N ALA A 141 48.51 -7.06 -19.63
CA ALA A 141 48.66 -5.85 -18.84
C ALA A 141 47.39 -5.51 -18.04
N PHE A 142 46.21 -5.67 -18.67
CA PHE A 142 44.93 -5.48 -17.98
C PHE A 142 44.70 -6.50 -16.86
N LYS A 143 44.92 -7.79 -17.15
CA LYS A 143 44.83 -8.87 -16.15
C LYS A 143 45.76 -8.65 -14.98
N ASP A 144 46.98 -8.22 -15.21
CA ASP A 144 47.98 -7.96 -14.17
C ASP A 144 47.57 -6.76 -13.31
N ALA A 145 47.02 -5.68 -13.89
CA ALA A 145 46.51 -4.54 -13.17
C ALA A 145 45.28 -4.90 -12.32
N ALA A 146 44.31 -5.63 -12.89
CA ALA A 146 43.15 -6.10 -12.20
C ALA A 146 43.47 -6.99 -10.99
N ALA A 147 44.43 -7.93 -11.18
CA ALA A 147 44.90 -8.82 -10.09
C ALA A 147 45.67 -8.04 -9.01
N THR A 148 46.53 -7.12 -9.41
CA THR A 148 47.47 -6.43 -8.50
C THR A 148 46.73 -5.39 -7.64
N TYR A 149 45.85 -4.59 -8.25
CA TYR A 149 45.26 -3.44 -7.59
C TYR A 149 43.85 -3.66 -7.08
N TYR A 150 43.09 -4.61 -7.68
CA TYR A 150 41.68 -4.83 -7.39
C TYR A 150 41.37 -6.24 -6.84
N ASP A 151 42.44 -7.10 -6.73
CA ASP A 151 42.33 -8.52 -6.36
C ASP A 151 41.34 -9.32 -7.25
N ALA A 152 41.14 -8.83 -8.47
CA ALA A 152 40.23 -9.40 -9.46
C ALA A 152 40.93 -10.37 -10.38
N LYS A 153 40.56 -11.67 -10.30
CA LYS A 153 41.09 -12.72 -11.18
C LYS A 153 40.03 -13.13 -12.18
N PRO A 154 40.32 -13.04 -13.51
CA PRO A 154 39.38 -13.46 -14.52
C PRO A 154 39.02 -14.95 -14.41
N SER A 155 37.73 -15.26 -14.44
CA SER A 155 37.16 -16.59 -14.55
C SER A 155 36.46 -16.74 -15.89
N VAL A 156 36.68 -17.85 -16.61
CA VAL A 156 36.06 -18.10 -17.91
C VAL A 156 34.77 -18.90 -17.72
N LEU A 157 33.65 -18.37 -18.24
CA LEU A 157 32.35 -19.02 -18.26
C LEU A 157 31.77 -18.97 -19.67
N ASN A 158 31.05 -20.03 -20.08
CA ASN A 158 30.31 -20.01 -21.33
C ASN A 158 28.94 -19.34 -21.09
N PHE A 159 28.76 -18.13 -21.59
CA PHE A 159 27.54 -17.36 -21.32
C PHE A 159 26.29 -17.94 -22.00
N SER A 160 26.50 -18.81 -23.01
CA SER A 160 25.40 -19.61 -23.59
C SER A 160 24.90 -20.75 -22.67
N ASP A 161 25.64 -21.08 -21.60
CA ASP A 161 25.24 -22.09 -20.62
C ASP A 161 24.39 -21.44 -19.50
N GLU A 162 23.17 -21.94 -19.31
CA GLU A 162 22.28 -21.47 -18.26
C GLU A 162 22.90 -21.53 -16.85
N ALA A 163 23.84 -22.45 -16.60
CA ALA A 163 24.53 -22.55 -15.32
C ALA A 163 25.42 -21.33 -15.03
N SER A 164 25.89 -20.61 -16.05
CA SER A 164 26.76 -19.44 -15.88
C SER A 164 26.09 -18.30 -15.13
N LEU A 165 24.80 -18.04 -15.37
CA LEU A 165 24.00 -17.07 -14.61
C LEU A 165 23.98 -17.41 -13.11
N GLY A 166 23.76 -18.69 -12.79
CA GLY A 166 23.76 -19.18 -11.41
C GLY A 166 25.11 -18.99 -10.72
N ILE A 167 26.23 -19.23 -11.42
CA ILE A 167 27.61 -19.02 -10.91
C ILE A 167 27.86 -17.55 -10.60
N ILE A 168 27.46 -16.64 -11.50
CA ILE A 168 27.65 -15.19 -11.33
C ILE A 168 26.82 -14.66 -10.16
N ASN A 169 25.55 -15.04 -10.08
CA ASN A 169 24.67 -14.61 -9.00
C ASN A 169 25.08 -15.23 -7.64
N GLN A 170 25.58 -16.48 -7.65
CA GLN A 170 26.11 -17.11 -6.45
C GLN A 170 27.37 -16.39 -5.95
N TRP A 171 28.27 -15.95 -6.85
CA TRP A 171 29.41 -15.14 -6.45
C TRP A 171 28.97 -13.86 -5.72
N ALA A 172 27.98 -13.11 -6.26
CA ALA A 172 27.48 -11.91 -5.61
C ALA A 172 26.86 -12.22 -4.23
N THR A 173 26.11 -13.31 -4.14
CA THR A 173 25.53 -13.82 -2.88
C THR A 173 26.60 -14.12 -1.84
N ASP A 174 27.67 -14.82 -2.21
CA ASP A 174 28.76 -15.21 -1.32
C ASP A 174 29.58 -14.00 -0.85
N GLN A 175 29.82 -13.00 -1.74
CA GLN A 175 30.57 -11.81 -1.37
C GLN A 175 29.79 -10.83 -0.50
N THR A 176 28.47 -10.90 -0.55
CA THR A 176 27.59 -9.99 0.20
C THR A 176 26.81 -10.67 1.34
N ASP A 177 27.23 -11.88 1.74
CA ASP A 177 26.56 -12.70 2.78
C ASP A 177 25.04 -12.84 2.56
N GLY A 178 24.63 -13.00 1.29
CA GLY A 178 23.25 -13.20 0.91
C GLY A 178 22.42 -11.91 0.73
N MET A 179 23.03 -10.73 0.87
CA MET A 179 22.34 -9.46 0.68
C MET A 179 21.98 -9.23 -0.81
N ILE A 180 22.86 -9.60 -1.75
CA ILE A 180 22.61 -9.47 -3.19
C ILE A 180 22.56 -10.86 -3.80
N ARG A 181 21.35 -11.29 -4.25
CA ARG A 181 21.13 -12.66 -4.75
C ARG A 181 20.99 -12.73 -6.27
N ASP A 182 20.36 -11.73 -6.90
CA ASP A 182 20.02 -11.71 -8.33
C ASP A 182 20.68 -10.51 -9.01
N LEU A 183 22.03 -10.53 -9.10
CA LEU A 183 22.79 -9.44 -9.68
C LEU A 183 22.51 -9.28 -11.18
N LEU A 184 22.48 -10.40 -11.90
CA LEU A 184 22.18 -10.46 -13.34
C LEU A 184 20.90 -11.28 -13.59
N LYS A 185 20.27 -11.01 -14.74
CA LYS A 185 19.08 -11.69 -15.24
C LYS A 185 19.43 -12.52 -16.49
N PRO A 186 18.60 -13.50 -16.90
CA PRO A 186 18.85 -14.32 -18.09
C PRO A 186 19.08 -13.51 -19.37
N GLU A 187 18.37 -12.39 -19.54
CA GLU A 187 18.49 -11.49 -20.69
C GLU A 187 19.87 -10.81 -20.78
N ASP A 188 20.54 -10.60 -19.64
CA ASP A 188 21.85 -9.92 -19.60
C ASP A 188 22.98 -10.76 -20.27
N LEU A 189 22.80 -12.09 -20.40
CA LEU A 189 23.73 -12.99 -21.00
C LEU A 189 23.46 -13.21 -22.51
N GLN A 190 22.41 -12.64 -23.07
CA GLN A 190 21.97 -12.95 -24.45
C GLN A 190 22.65 -12.11 -25.53
N ASP A 191 23.39 -11.05 -25.18
CA ASP A 191 24.11 -10.25 -26.17
C ASP A 191 25.27 -11.07 -26.80
N PRO A 192 25.23 -11.38 -28.13
CA PRO A 192 26.28 -12.15 -28.80
C PRO A 192 27.62 -11.42 -28.82
N ASN A 193 27.65 -10.12 -28.58
CA ASN A 193 28.88 -9.31 -28.55
C ASN A 193 29.50 -9.23 -27.14
N LEU A 194 28.79 -9.74 -26.11
CA LEU A 194 29.24 -9.67 -24.73
C LEU A 194 30.58 -10.36 -24.53
N VAL A 195 31.60 -9.62 -24.10
CA VAL A 195 32.95 -10.08 -23.87
C VAL A 195 33.18 -10.50 -22.41
N SER A 196 32.70 -9.70 -21.47
CA SER A 196 32.93 -9.97 -20.06
C SER A 196 31.98 -9.17 -19.16
N PHE A 197 31.83 -9.66 -17.93
CA PHE A 197 31.30 -8.88 -16.80
C PHE A 197 32.43 -8.54 -15.83
N LEU A 198 32.59 -7.26 -15.53
CA LEU A 198 33.40 -6.77 -14.43
C LEU A 198 32.49 -6.41 -13.27
N LEU A 199 32.62 -7.15 -12.18
CA LEU A 199 31.72 -7.03 -11.06
C LEU A 199 32.49 -6.57 -9.81
N ASN A 200 31.86 -5.65 -9.08
CA ASN A 200 32.23 -5.29 -7.72
C ASN A 200 31.06 -5.53 -6.78
N ALA A 201 31.36 -6.07 -5.61
CA ALA A 201 30.41 -6.20 -4.52
C ALA A 201 30.99 -5.58 -3.26
N ILE A 202 30.22 -4.72 -2.57
CA ILE A 202 30.58 -4.19 -1.25
C ILE A 202 29.56 -4.66 -0.24
N CYS A 203 30.04 -5.30 0.81
CA CYS A 203 29.29 -5.69 1.98
C CYS A 203 29.78 -4.87 3.17
N PHE A 204 28.83 -4.29 3.91
CA PHE A 204 29.11 -3.59 5.15
C PHE A 204 28.19 -4.15 6.25
N LYS A 205 28.80 -4.78 7.26
CA LYS A 205 28.10 -5.32 8.44
C LYS A 205 28.84 -4.83 9.68
N ALA A 206 28.17 -4.09 10.51
CA ALA A 206 28.77 -3.48 11.68
C ALA A 206 27.77 -3.32 12.83
N PRO A 207 28.11 -3.70 14.06
CA PRO A 207 27.32 -3.33 15.23
C PRO A 207 27.44 -1.84 15.50
N TRP A 208 26.39 -1.24 16.09
CA TRP A 208 26.53 0.10 16.65
C TRP A 208 27.54 0.09 17.82
N THR A 209 28.34 1.13 17.97
CA THR A 209 29.17 1.31 19.17
C THR A 209 28.30 1.36 20.43
N THR A 210 27.14 2.01 20.35
CA THR A 210 26.09 1.98 21.35
C THR A 210 24.79 1.50 20.67
N PRO A 211 24.31 0.28 20.97
CA PRO A 211 23.08 -0.24 20.38
C PRO A 211 21.85 0.56 20.76
N PHE A 212 20.84 0.58 19.91
CA PHE A 212 19.52 1.10 20.20
C PHE A 212 18.78 0.16 21.18
N GLU A 213 17.74 0.67 21.82
CA GLU A 213 16.87 -0.12 22.69
C GLU A 213 16.22 -1.28 21.92
N GLU A 214 15.93 -2.40 22.60
CA GLU A 214 15.28 -3.56 21.95
C GLU A 214 13.85 -3.25 21.50
N LYS A 215 13.19 -2.28 22.18
CA LYS A 215 11.83 -1.84 21.81
C LYS A 215 11.86 -1.06 20.52
N THR A 216 11.02 -1.47 19.56
CA THR A 216 10.69 -0.69 18.35
C THR A 216 9.21 -0.36 18.33
N GLU A 217 8.85 0.70 17.65
CA GLU A 217 7.45 1.12 17.50
C GLU A 217 7.20 1.60 16.08
N LYS A 218 6.12 1.10 15.47
CA LYS A 218 5.70 1.57 14.14
C LYS A 218 4.80 2.79 14.34
N ASP A 219 5.15 3.90 13.70
CA ASP A 219 4.46 5.16 13.83
C ASP A 219 4.44 5.92 12.51
N TYR A 220 3.67 6.99 12.44
CA TYR A 220 3.62 7.86 11.27
C TYR A 220 4.97 8.53 10.99
N PHE A 221 5.21 8.74 9.70
CA PHE A 221 6.38 9.40 9.17
C PHE A 221 5.94 10.40 8.10
N ASP A 222 6.69 11.51 7.94
CA ASP A 222 6.44 12.55 6.94
C ASP A 222 5.01 13.13 7.02
N GLU A 223 4.64 13.61 8.21
CA GLU A 223 3.31 14.19 8.48
C GLU A 223 2.14 13.21 8.19
N GLY A 224 2.36 11.91 8.38
CA GLY A 224 1.35 10.88 8.17
C GLY A 224 1.21 10.39 6.73
N ARG A 225 2.12 10.80 5.81
CA ARG A 225 2.12 10.31 4.41
C ARG A 225 2.67 8.89 4.27
N CYS A 226 3.48 8.47 5.22
CA CYS A 226 4.09 7.14 5.30
C CYS A 226 4.12 6.67 6.74
N THR A 227 4.64 5.45 6.96
CA THR A 227 4.97 4.91 8.28
C THR A 227 6.47 4.65 8.38
N ALA A 228 6.96 4.45 9.60
CA ALA A 228 8.31 4.01 9.88
C ALA A 228 8.34 3.17 11.16
N THR A 229 9.23 2.19 11.22
CA THR A 229 9.49 1.43 12.44
C THR A 229 10.65 2.08 13.19
N TYR A 230 10.37 2.78 14.28
CA TYR A 230 11.34 3.58 15.01
C TYR A 230 12.15 2.76 16.00
N MET A 231 13.42 3.11 16.11
CA MET A 231 14.39 2.67 17.12
C MET A 231 14.75 3.83 18.01
N TYR A 232 15.03 3.57 19.28
CA TYR A 232 15.29 4.61 20.29
C TYR A 232 16.67 4.47 20.90
N LEU A 233 17.36 5.59 21.10
CA LEU A 233 18.67 5.65 21.75
C LEU A 233 18.79 6.93 22.57
N ALA A 234 19.35 6.87 23.78
CA ALA A 234 19.65 8.02 24.60
C ALA A 234 21.11 7.99 25.06
N ASP A 235 22.01 8.62 24.29
CA ASP A 235 23.44 8.60 24.56
C ASP A 235 24.10 9.98 24.31
N ARG A 236 25.39 10.06 24.64
CA ARG A 236 26.24 11.20 24.28
C ARG A 236 26.73 11.02 22.85
N ILE A 237 26.13 11.79 21.94
CA ILE A 237 26.30 11.69 20.49
C ILE A 237 26.79 13.05 19.95
N GLN A 238 27.60 13.00 18.89
CA GLN A 238 27.97 14.18 18.13
C GLN A 238 26.74 14.69 17.37
N TYR A 239 26.35 15.92 17.67
CA TYR A 239 25.20 16.61 17.10
C TYR A 239 25.65 17.96 16.53
N ALA A 240 25.12 18.31 15.36
CA ALA A 240 25.29 19.63 14.75
C ALA A 240 23.95 20.12 14.21
N GLU A 241 23.78 21.41 14.14
CA GLU A 241 22.58 22.08 13.62
C GLU A 241 22.95 23.36 12.91
N ASN A 242 22.28 23.63 11.76
CA ASN A 242 22.35 24.88 11.03
C ASN A 242 20.95 25.28 10.50
N ASP A 243 20.87 26.26 9.60
CA ASP A 243 19.59 26.75 9.09
C ASP A 243 18.87 25.75 8.16
N LEU A 244 19.57 24.73 7.64
CA LEU A 244 19.04 23.75 6.68
C LEU A 244 18.70 22.40 7.31
N TYR A 245 19.51 21.92 8.26
CA TYR A 245 19.37 20.57 8.80
C TYR A 245 19.83 20.46 10.27
N ARG A 246 19.40 19.39 10.92
CA ARG A 246 20.02 18.78 12.09
C ARG A 246 20.79 17.55 11.63
N SER A 247 21.92 17.27 12.29
CA SER A 247 22.74 16.11 11.96
C SER A 247 23.29 15.44 13.21
N ILE A 248 23.35 14.10 13.16
CA ILE A 248 24.00 13.26 14.19
C ILE A 248 25.02 12.35 13.54
N ILE A 249 26.02 11.94 14.33
CA ILE A 249 27.00 10.91 13.96
C ILE A 249 26.82 9.71 14.88
N LEU A 250 26.52 8.57 14.29
CA LEU A 250 26.34 7.28 14.96
C LEU A 250 27.55 6.39 14.61
N PRO A 251 28.46 6.12 15.55
CA PRO A 251 29.64 5.29 15.29
C PRO A 251 29.31 3.81 15.30
N TYR A 252 30.03 3.05 14.47
CA TYR A 252 30.00 1.59 14.42
C TYR A 252 31.21 0.98 15.12
N GLY A 253 31.04 -0.21 15.73
CA GLY A 253 32.11 -1.02 16.32
C GLY A 253 33.02 -0.24 17.26
N ASN A 254 34.30 -0.19 16.94
CA ASN A 254 35.30 0.61 17.67
C ASN A 254 35.29 2.09 17.35
N GLY A 255 34.40 2.58 16.51
CA GLY A 255 34.27 3.97 16.07
C GLY A 255 35.14 4.38 14.89
N SER A 256 35.75 3.43 14.17
CA SER A 256 36.49 3.70 12.92
C SER A 256 35.54 4.00 11.75
N TYR A 257 34.32 3.46 11.80
CA TYR A 257 33.24 3.72 10.84
C TYR A 257 32.09 4.46 11.52
N GLN A 258 31.34 5.20 10.74
CA GLN A 258 30.22 5.97 11.24
C GLN A 258 29.11 6.11 10.19
N MET A 259 27.89 6.27 10.69
CA MET A 259 26.76 6.77 9.93
C MET A 259 26.51 8.22 10.30
N THR A 260 26.46 9.12 9.33
CA THR A 260 26.03 10.50 9.51
C THR A 260 24.63 10.65 8.96
N VAL A 261 23.68 11.09 9.80
CA VAL A 261 22.29 11.32 9.42
C VAL A 261 22.03 12.81 9.32
N PHE A 262 21.47 13.26 8.20
CA PHE A 262 21.11 14.65 7.94
C PHE A 262 19.60 14.78 7.82
N LEU A 263 18.96 15.33 8.83
CA LEU A 263 17.52 15.57 8.88
C LEU A 263 17.22 17.01 8.45
N PRO A 264 16.57 17.24 7.28
CA PRO A 264 16.16 18.59 6.87
C PRO A 264 15.29 19.25 7.93
N LYS A 265 15.42 20.56 8.15
CA LYS A 265 14.50 21.32 9.00
C LYS A 265 13.09 21.37 8.37
N TYR A 266 12.07 21.65 9.18
CA TYR A 266 10.71 21.83 8.68
C TYR A 266 10.68 22.88 7.57
N GLY A 267 9.99 22.57 6.47
CA GLY A 267 9.96 23.37 5.25
C GLY A 267 11.22 23.29 4.37
N LYS A 268 12.16 22.39 4.71
CA LYS A 268 13.33 22.05 3.90
C LYS A 268 13.24 20.60 3.45
N THR A 269 13.91 20.29 2.35
CA THR A 269 13.92 18.98 1.72
C THR A 269 15.34 18.43 1.58
N ILE A 270 15.48 17.16 1.24
CA ILE A 270 16.77 16.57 0.85
C ILE A 270 17.38 17.33 -0.34
N ASN A 271 16.55 17.86 -1.26
CA ASN A 271 17.03 18.68 -2.39
C ASN A 271 17.74 19.95 -1.93
N ASP A 272 17.23 20.62 -0.89
CA ASP A 272 17.86 21.82 -0.35
C ASP A 272 19.24 21.49 0.25
N LEU A 273 19.39 20.34 0.89
CA LEU A 273 20.66 19.86 1.40
C LEU A 273 21.65 19.57 0.27
N LEU A 274 21.21 18.78 -0.71
CA LEU A 274 22.04 18.39 -1.85
C LEU A 274 22.44 19.57 -2.74
N ALA A 275 21.67 20.66 -2.76
CA ALA A 275 22.03 21.87 -3.49
C ALA A 275 23.29 22.55 -2.96
N VAL A 276 23.61 22.36 -1.68
CA VAL A 276 24.77 23.00 -1.01
C VAL A 276 25.86 22.04 -0.58
N MET A 277 25.54 20.75 -0.41
CA MET A 277 26.49 19.71 0.01
C MET A 277 27.32 19.20 -1.18
N ASN A 278 28.59 18.95 -0.93
CA ASN A 278 29.56 18.39 -1.88
C ASN A 278 30.67 17.64 -1.12
N GLY A 279 31.65 17.09 -1.84
CA GLY A 279 32.74 16.33 -1.26
C GLY A 279 33.59 17.08 -0.23
N LYS A 280 33.63 18.42 -0.33
CA LYS A 280 34.45 19.26 0.57
C LYS A 280 33.76 19.61 1.87
N ASN A 281 32.42 19.69 1.88
CA ASN A 281 31.71 20.32 3.00
C ASN A 281 30.71 19.44 3.73
N TRP A 282 30.42 18.24 3.23
CA TRP A 282 29.39 17.37 3.81
C TRP A 282 29.67 16.95 5.27
N ASN A 283 30.96 16.84 5.64
CA ASN A 283 31.42 16.42 6.98
C ASN A 283 32.07 17.54 7.82
N THR A 284 31.92 18.80 7.41
CA THR A 284 32.58 19.96 8.04
C THR A 284 31.70 20.71 9.06
N ALA A 285 30.52 20.18 9.40
CA ALA A 285 29.67 20.79 10.42
C ALA A 285 30.34 20.84 11.81
N ASP A 286 30.01 21.86 12.62
CA ASP A 286 30.57 22.02 13.99
C ASP A 286 29.85 21.05 14.95
N TYR A 287 30.26 19.78 14.91
CA TYR A 287 29.72 18.75 15.79
C TYR A 287 30.19 18.90 17.23
N LYS A 288 29.24 18.87 18.17
CA LYS A 288 29.50 18.90 19.62
C LYS A 288 28.83 17.69 20.28
N ASN A 289 29.43 17.23 21.38
CA ASN A 289 28.89 16.11 22.15
C ASN A 289 27.76 16.59 23.08
N TYR A 290 26.52 16.20 22.78
CA TYR A 290 25.35 16.41 23.60
C TYR A 290 24.77 15.08 24.10
N LYS A 291 23.97 15.12 25.18
CA LYS A 291 23.04 14.02 25.44
C LYS A 291 21.89 14.12 24.47
N VAL A 292 21.82 13.19 23.52
CA VAL A 292 20.81 13.20 22.47
C VAL A 292 19.83 12.07 22.69
N TYR A 293 18.54 12.37 22.68
CA TYR A 293 17.47 11.38 22.56
C TYR A 293 17.18 11.23 21.06
N VAL A 294 17.49 10.05 20.53
CA VAL A 294 17.35 9.72 19.12
C VAL A 294 16.13 8.83 18.92
N SER A 295 15.27 9.21 18.00
CA SER A 295 14.25 8.37 17.39
C SER A 295 14.58 8.29 15.90
N LEU A 296 15.00 7.11 15.44
CA LEU A 296 15.46 6.88 14.07
C LEU A 296 14.75 5.65 13.49
N PRO A 297 14.18 5.73 12.28
CA PRO A 297 13.66 4.56 11.60
C PRO A 297 14.69 3.45 11.41
N SER A 298 14.28 2.19 11.57
CA SER A 298 15.00 1.08 10.96
C SER A 298 14.92 1.20 9.44
N ILE A 299 15.95 0.78 8.74
CA ILE A 299 16.04 0.89 7.28
C ILE A 299 16.26 -0.50 6.70
N GLU A 300 15.43 -0.89 5.75
CA GLU A 300 15.69 -2.02 4.86
C GLU A 300 15.38 -1.55 3.44
N THR A 301 16.43 -1.43 2.60
CA THR A 301 16.30 -0.82 1.28
C THR A 301 17.10 -1.60 0.26
N ASP A 302 16.42 -1.98 -0.82
CA ASP A 302 16.98 -2.56 -2.02
C ASP A 302 16.97 -1.53 -3.15
N THR A 303 18.11 -1.34 -3.81
CA THR A 303 18.23 -0.44 -4.95
C THR A 303 18.82 -1.18 -6.13
N ASN A 304 18.20 -1.08 -7.29
CA ASN A 304 18.68 -1.62 -8.55
C ASN A 304 18.67 -0.52 -9.61
N LEU A 305 19.85 -0.08 -10.03
CA LEU A 305 20.01 1.05 -10.94
C LEU A 305 20.70 0.61 -12.23
N ASP A 306 20.10 0.96 -13.35
CA ASP A 306 20.80 1.02 -14.63
C ASP A 306 21.55 2.35 -14.70
N LEU A 307 22.84 2.29 -14.96
CA LEU A 307 23.75 3.43 -14.81
C LEU A 307 24.18 4.04 -16.15
N GLU A 308 23.84 3.48 -17.30
CA GLU A 308 24.30 3.98 -18.61
C GLU A 308 23.89 5.44 -18.84
N ASP A 309 22.59 5.74 -18.77
CA ASP A 309 22.07 7.11 -18.97
C ASP A 309 22.61 8.08 -17.91
N ILE A 310 22.76 7.59 -16.69
CA ILE A 310 23.24 8.39 -15.55
C ILE A 310 24.70 8.77 -15.77
N MET A 311 25.58 7.81 -16.08
CA MET A 311 26.99 8.05 -16.34
C MET A 311 27.19 8.91 -17.58
N THR A 312 26.41 8.69 -18.64
CA THR A 312 26.38 9.54 -19.84
C THR A 312 26.01 10.97 -19.47
N SER A 313 25.02 11.19 -18.59
CA SER A 313 24.64 12.53 -18.11
C SER A 313 25.70 13.20 -17.24
N LEU A 314 26.56 12.39 -16.59
CA LEU A 314 27.70 12.87 -15.80
C LEU A 314 28.93 13.16 -16.65
N GLY A 315 28.94 12.74 -17.92
CA GLY A 315 30.02 13.05 -18.88
C GLY A 315 30.72 11.84 -19.49
N MET A 316 30.40 10.60 -19.05
CA MET A 316 31.01 9.38 -19.59
C MET A 316 30.18 8.87 -20.78
N LYS A 317 30.49 9.34 -21.98
CA LYS A 317 29.73 9.02 -23.21
C LYS A 317 30.43 7.96 -24.07
N ASN A 318 31.74 8.18 -24.32
CA ASN A 318 32.49 7.36 -25.27
C ASN A 318 32.67 5.91 -24.81
N ALA A 319 32.58 5.66 -23.50
CA ALA A 319 32.65 4.31 -22.94
C ALA A 319 31.47 3.40 -23.34
N PHE A 320 30.32 3.97 -23.72
CA PHE A 320 29.12 3.24 -24.16
C PHE A 320 28.91 3.22 -25.67
N MET A 321 29.75 3.94 -26.45
CA MET A 321 29.60 4.03 -27.90
C MET A 321 30.22 2.84 -28.59
N LYS A 322 29.46 2.16 -29.47
CA LYS A 322 29.87 0.98 -30.20
C LYS A 322 30.76 1.27 -31.42
N ASP A 323 30.57 2.39 -32.12
CA ASP A 323 31.03 2.54 -33.51
C ASP A 323 32.04 3.69 -33.80
N ASP A 324 32.50 4.47 -32.80
CA ASP A 324 33.25 5.72 -33.04
C ASP A 324 34.79 5.62 -32.89
N GLY A 325 35.33 4.41 -32.80
CA GLY A 325 36.77 4.21 -32.63
C GLY A 325 37.35 4.65 -31.30
N HIS A 326 36.44 4.94 -30.34
CA HIS A 326 36.75 5.19 -28.94
C HIS A 326 36.42 3.93 -28.13
N GLY A 327 36.90 3.83 -26.91
CA GLY A 327 36.63 2.69 -26.04
C GLY A 327 37.84 2.12 -25.31
N PHE A 328 37.77 0.84 -25.05
CA PHE A 328 38.74 0.14 -24.20
C PHE A 328 39.73 -0.65 -25.03
N TRP A 329 40.65 0.06 -25.66
CA TRP A 329 41.67 -0.52 -26.54
C TRP A 329 42.70 -1.41 -25.83
N ASP A 330 42.95 -1.16 -24.55
CA ASP A 330 43.91 -1.93 -23.73
C ASP A 330 43.20 -3.03 -22.91
N PHE A 331 41.95 -3.33 -23.19
CA PHE A 331 41.15 -4.34 -22.49
C PHE A 331 41.30 -5.72 -23.09
N CYS A 332 41.07 -5.86 -24.40
CA CYS A 332 41.08 -7.12 -25.10
C CYS A 332 41.75 -7.04 -26.47
N TYR A 333 42.01 -8.23 -27.09
CA TYR A 333 42.60 -8.38 -28.41
C TYR A 333 42.05 -9.59 -29.16
N TYR A 334 42.13 -9.57 -30.50
CA TYR A 334 41.69 -10.65 -31.35
C TYR A 334 42.81 -11.64 -31.73
N GLY A 335 42.45 -12.92 -31.74
CA GLY A 335 43.34 -14.00 -32.15
C GLY A 335 44.50 -14.22 -31.18
N ASP A 336 45.69 -14.57 -31.72
CA ASP A 336 46.86 -14.96 -30.91
C ASP A 336 47.85 -13.82 -30.65
N ASN A 337 47.58 -12.59 -31.11
CA ASN A 337 48.52 -11.48 -30.99
C ASN A 337 47.91 -10.27 -30.25
N GLU A 338 48.47 -9.94 -29.08
CA GLU A 338 48.03 -8.81 -28.27
C GLU A 338 48.10 -7.44 -28.97
N ALA A 339 48.85 -7.32 -30.04
CA ALA A 339 48.92 -6.12 -30.88
C ALA A 339 47.65 -5.90 -31.72
N ASN A 340 46.80 -6.91 -31.87
CA ASN A 340 45.51 -6.81 -32.56
C ASN A 340 44.42 -6.36 -31.62
N SER A 341 44.53 -5.15 -31.06
CA SER A 341 43.54 -4.56 -30.21
C SER A 341 42.21 -4.36 -30.93
N ASP A 342 41.11 -4.58 -30.23
CA ASP A 342 39.75 -4.20 -30.67
C ASP A 342 39.11 -3.34 -29.61
N PRO A 343 38.46 -2.22 -29.98
CA PRO A 343 37.79 -1.36 -29.00
C PRO A 343 36.57 -2.08 -28.46
N CYS A 344 36.61 -2.41 -27.19
CA CYS A 344 35.43 -2.84 -26.46
C CYS A 344 34.66 -1.61 -25.94
N TRP A 345 33.39 -1.77 -25.67
CA TRP A 345 32.51 -0.77 -25.04
C TRP A 345 31.74 -1.38 -23.89
N ILE A 346 31.15 -0.56 -23.03
CA ILE A 346 30.25 -1.01 -21.95
C ILE A 346 28.86 -1.23 -22.54
N SER A 347 28.37 -2.47 -22.56
CA SER A 347 27.04 -2.83 -23.03
C SER A 347 26.00 -2.89 -21.90
N LEU A 348 26.44 -2.99 -20.65
CA LEU A 348 25.61 -3.00 -19.45
C LEU A 348 26.39 -2.43 -18.27
N MET A 349 25.84 -1.45 -17.60
CA MET A 349 26.36 -0.96 -16.33
C MET A 349 25.23 -0.87 -15.30
N ARG A 350 25.28 -1.71 -14.30
CA ARG A 350 24.23 -1.82 -13.27
C ARG A 350 24.82 -1.84 -11.87
N GLN A 351 24.15 -1.18 -10.93
CA GLN A 351 24.43 -1.33 -9.51
C GLN A 351 23.22 -1.90 -8.78
N LYS A 352 23.44 -2.96 -8.01
CA LYS A 352 22.55 -3.37 -6.93
C LYS A 352 23.19 -3.03 -5.60
N ALA A 353 22.42 -2.40 -4.73
CA ALA A 353 22.82 -2.09 -3.37
C ALA A 353 21.72 -2.49 -2.40
N HIS A 354 22.09 -3.12 -1.30
CA HIS A 354 21.20 -3.47 -0.20
C HIS A 354 21.74 -2.89 1.09
N LEU A 355 20.87 -2.31 1.90
CA LEU A 355 21.19 -1.87 3.25
C LEU A 355 20.07 -2.31 4.20
N LYS A 356 20.48 -3.00 5.26
CA LYS A 356 19.60 -3.31 6.39
C LYS A 356 20.21 -2.74 7.66
N LEU A 357 19.44 -1.93 8.37
CA LEU A 357 19.83 -1.22 9.58
C LEU A 357 18.76 -1.41 10.63
N ASP A 358 19.14 -1.97 11.76
CA ASP A 358 18.28 -2.26 12.90
C ASP A 358 18.88 -1.76 14.23
N GLN A 359 18.29 -2.14 15.35
CA GLN A 359 18.71 -1.72 16.69
C GLN A 359 20.14 -2.14 17.03
N LYS A 360 20.66 -3.20 16.43
CA LYS A 360 21.99 -3.76 16.71
C LYS A 360 23.09 -3.19 15.85
N GLY A 361 22.72 -2.67 14.71
CA GLY A 361 23.64 -2.15 13.71
C GLY A 361 23.17 -2.43 12.29
N THR A 362 24.13 -2.53 11.39
CA THR A 362 23.89 -3.03 10.03
C THR A 362 24.18 -4.55 10.08
N GLU A 363 23.12 -5.38 10.16
CA GLU A 363 23.14 -6.83 10.37
C GLU A 363 24.18 -7.33 11.40
N ALA A 364 23.93 -7.19 12.70
CA ALA A 364 24.87 -7.59 13.75
C ALA A 364 24.27 -8.40 14.90
N ALA A 365 25.12 -9.19 15.58
CA ALA A 365 24.80 -9.98 16.76
C ALA A 365 24.90 -9.17 18.07
N ALA A 366 24.07 -9.50 19.08
CA ALA A 366 23.79 -8.71 20.27
C ALA A 366 24.89 -8.60 21.33
N ALA A 367 24.99 -7.39 21.98
CA ALA A 367 25.54 -7.22 23.30
C ALA A 367 24.61 -6.33 24.15
N THR A 368 24.38 -6.68 25.43
CA THR A 368 23.46 -6.00 26.34
C THR A 368 24.20 -5.01 27.22
N VAL A 369 23.78 -3.74 27.25
CA VAL A 369 24.31 -2.71 28.19
C VAL A 369 23.14 -2.10 28.97
N ILE A 370 23.25 -2.03 30.30
CA ILE A 370 22.30 -1.41 31.21
C ILE A 370 22.80 -0.03 31.60
N GLY A 371 22.10 1.03 31.20
CA GLY A 371 22.39 2.41 31.54
C GLY A 371 21.59 2.90 32.75
N VAL A 372 22.22 3.65 33.67
CA VAL A 372 21.58 4.29 34.85
C VAL A 372 21.40 5.78 34.56
N ALA A 373 20.18 6.29 34.69
CA ALA A 373 19.84 7.68 34.40
C ALA A 373 20.06 8.61 35.60
N ASP A 374 20.64 9.81 35.37
CA ASP A 374 20.76 10.91 36.31
C ASP A 374 19.65 11.95 36.10
N LYS A 375 19.11 12.46 37.23
CA LYS A 375 17.93 13.36 37.29
C LYS A 375 18.25 14.85 37.30
N SER A 376 19.17 15.34 36.50
CA SER A 376 19.39 16.78 36.37
C SER A 376 19.14 17.26 34.93
N MET A 377 18.10 18.06 34.71
CA MET A 377 17.91 18.80 33.46
C MET A 377 19.05 19.82 33.29
N SER A 378 20.01 19.52 32.41
CA SER A 378 21.07 20.42 32.00
C SER A 378 20.77 20.98 30.61
N SER A 379 21.33 22.16 30.31
CA SER A 379 21.27 22.81 28.98
C SER A 379 21.96 22.02 27.86
N ASP A 380 22.32 20.77 28.09
CA ASP A 380 23.15 19.89 27.26
C ASP A 380 22.36 18.73 26.61
N ILE A 381 21.03 18.86 26.59
CA ILE A 381 20.13 17.84 26.03
C ILE A 381 19.63 18.30 24.66
N GLN A 382 19.68 17.40 23.68
CA GLN A 382 19.11 17.55 22.35
C GLN A 382 18.13 16.42 22.00
N PHE A 383 17.21 16.67 21.08
CA PHE A 383 16.29 15.69 20.53
C PHE A 383 16.50 15.59 19.02
N PHE A 384 16.71 14.37 18.54
CA PHE A 384 16.82 14.04 17.13
C PHE A 384 15.75 13.04 16.76
N ILE A 385 14.61 13.53 16.31
CA ILE A 385 13.47 12.75 15.90
C ILE A 385 13.40 12.79 14.37
N ALA A 386 13.75 11.68 13.73
CA ALA A 386 13.74 11.52 12.28
C ALA A 386 12.34 11.14 11.78
N ASP A 387 11.41 12.07 11.90
CA ASP A 387 9.98 11.94 11.59
C ASP A 387 9.60 12.32 10.15
N ARG A 388 10.60 12.60 9.29
CA ARG A 388 10.44 13.02 7.89
C ARG A 388 11.64 12.63 7.05
N PRO A 389 11.56 12.69 5.70
CA PRO A 389 12.63 12.27 4.80
C PRO A 389 14.00 12.82 5.17
N PHE A 390 14.99 11.94 5.22
CA PHE A 390 16.34 12.28 5.60
C PHE A 390 17.40 11.62 4.70
N LEU A 391 18.57 12.23 4.65
CA LEU A 391 19.77 11.74 3.97
C LEU A 391 20.67 11.04 4.98
N TYR A 392 21.33 9.95 4.60
CA TYR A 392 22.34 9.31 5.41
C TYR A 392 23.59 8.92 4.61
N ILE A 393 24.75 8.91 5.27
CA ILE A 393 26.03 8.54 4.67
C ILE A 393 26.77 7.60 5.63
N ILE A 394 27.20 6.45 5.15
CA ILE A 394 28.10 5.53 5.85
C ILE A 394 29.51 5.75 5.31
N SER A 395 30.43 6.09 6.20
CA SER A 395 31.80 6.48 5.83
C SER A 395 32.84 5.95 6.81
N ASP A 396 34.08 5.92 6.38
CA ASP A 396 35.24 5.92 7.27
C ASP A 396 35.30 7.26 8.02
N ARG A 397 35.53 7.20 9.31
CA ARG A 397 35.51 8.39 10.18
C ARG A 397 36.66 9.36 9.91
N PHE A 398 37.84 8.88 9.59
CA PHE A 398 39.07 9.65 9.53
C PHE A 398 39.38 10.15 8.12
N THR A 399 39.15 9.30 7.12
CA THR A 399 39.36 9.67 5.71
C THR A 399 38.13 10.36 5.10
N GLY A 400 36.94 10.08 5.59
CA GLY A 400 35.70 10.53 4.98
C GLY A 400 35.33 9.77 3.69
N SER A 401 35.96 8.63 3.40
CA SER A 401 35.58 7.80 2.23
C SER A 401 34.15 7.31 2.38
N ILE A 402 33.30 7.59 1.39
CA ILE A 402 31.87 7.26 1.39
C ILE A 402 31.67 5.86 0.84
N TYR A 403 31.23 4.92 1.69
CA TYR A 403 30.89 3.56 1.32
C TYR A 403 29.46 3.46 0.77
N PHE A 404 28.52 4.06 1.49
CA PHE A 404 27.11 4.12 1.12
C PHE A 404 26.55 5.52 1.33
N MET A 405 25.64 5.89 0.46
CA MET A 405 24.86 7.12 0.56
C MET A 405 23.42 6.80 0.21
N GLY A 406 22.48 7.21 1.05
CA GLY A 406 21.09 6.89 0.84
C GLY A 406 20.13 7.92 1.40
N GLN A 407 18.88 7.79 1.02
CA GLN A 407 17.76 8.53 1.58
C GLN A 407 16.73 7.55 2.13
N TYR A 408 16.09 7.94 3.22
CA TYR A 408 14.92 7.26 3.75
C TYR A 408 13.70 8.15 3.55
N MET A 409 12.66 7.61 2.92
CA MET A 409 11.45 8.33 2.54
C MET A 409 10.21 7.80 3.29
N GLY A 410 10.41 6.86 4.23
CA GLY A 410 9.35 6.14 4.92
C GLY A 410 8.94 4.86 4.20
N GLU A 411 8.15 4.06 4.90
CA GLU A 411 7.48 2.89 4.34
C GLU A 411 6.13 3.34 3.77
N PRO A 412 5.78 3.01 2.52
CA PRO A 412 4.47 3.32 1.99
C PRO A 412 3.38 2.76 2.92
N ILE A 413 2.37 3.54 3.20
CA ILE A 413 1.16 3.00 3.82
C ILE A 413 0.48 2.20 2.72
N ASP A 414 0.42 0.88 2.89
CA ASP A 414 -0.06 -0.06 1.88
C ASP A 414 -1.51 0.20 1.42
N ASN A 415 -2.26 0.92 2.25
CA ASN A 415 -3.65 1.26 2.03
C ASN A 415 -3.90 2.73 2.42
N LEU A 416 -3.06 3.65 1.91
CA LEU A 416 -3.24 5.08 2.17
C LEU A 416 -4.56 5.55 1.57
N ARG A 417 -5.42 6.14 2.41
CA ARG A 417 -6.63 6.78 1.94
C ARG A 417 -6.30 7.94 1.01
N HIS A 418 -6.97 8.01 -0.12
CA HIS A 418 -7.04 9.18 -0.97
C HIS A 418 -8.49 9.61 -1.15
N ASP A 419 -8.71 10.89 -1.29
CA ASP A 419 -10.06 11.45 -1.45
C ASP A 419 -10.43 11.57 -2.93
N ILE A 420 -11.67 11.25 -3.27
CA ILE A 420 -12.24 11.54 -4.59
C ILE A 420 -12.38 13.05 -4.72
N SER A 421 -11.69 13.62 -5.70
CA SER A 421 -11.74 15.07 -5.94
C SER A 421 -12.99 15.45 -6.74
N LEU A 422 -13.87 16.27 -6.16
CA LEU A 422 -15.08 16.78 -6.80
C LEU A 422 -14.95 18.27 -7.10
N SER A 423 -15.37 18.68 -8.30
CA SER A 423 -15.69 20.08 -8.58
C SER A 423 -16.93 20.52 -7.80
N ASP A 424 -17.19 21.83 -7.74
CA ASP A 424 -18.39 22.36 -7.06
C ASP A 424 -19.68 21.85 -7.70
N ASP A 425 -19.72 21.73 -9.03
CA ASP A 425 -20.87 21.20 -9.77
C ASP A 425 -21.08 19.70 -9.46
N GLU A 426 -20.01 18.90 -9.45
CA GLU A 426 -20.07 17.47 -9.09
C GLU A 426 -20.52 17.26 -7.63
N ARG A 427 -20.06 18.12 -6.71
CA ARG A 427 -20.50 18.09 -5.31
C ARG A 427 -21.99 18.36 -5.18
N GLN A 428 -22.50 19.31 -5.95
CA GLN A 428 -23.94 19.60 -5.97
C GLN A 428 -24.75 18.43 -6.54
N LEU A 429 -24.22 17.69 -7.51
CA LEU A 429 -24.85 16.48 -8.03
C LEU A 429 -24.89 15.36 -6.99
N VAL A 430 -23.80 15.15 -6.23
CA VAL A 430 -23.79 14.20 -5.10
C VAL A 430 -24.83 14.58 -4.04
N GLU A 431 -24.88 15.85 -3.63
CA GLU A 431 -25.88 16.33 -2.66
C GLU A 431 -27.30 16.08 -3.14
N SER A 432 -27.58 16.34 -4.41
CA SER A 432 -28.89 16.13 -5.03
C SER A 432 -29.25 14.64 -5.13
N ASN A 433 -28.31 13.79 -5.44
CA ASN A 433 -28.52 12.33 -5.44
C ASN A 433 -28.70 11.79 -4.01
N ASN A 434 -28.01 12.35 -3.03
CA ASN A 434 -28.27 12.03 -1.62
C ASN A 434 -29.69 12.47 -1.19
N ASP A 435 -30.21 13.60 -1.68
CA ASP A 435 -31.61 13.97 -1.46
C ASP A 435 -32.59 12.93 -2.03
N PHE A 436 -32.28 12.38 -3.22
CA PHE A 436 -33.02 11.23 -3.74
C PHE A 436 -32.96 10.04 -2.79
N ALA A 437 -31.78 9.72 -2.24
CA ALA A 437 -31.61 8.61 -1.30
C ALA A 437 -32.53 8.77 -0.07
N PHE A 438 -32.61 9.95 0.54
CA PHE A 438 -33.49 10.23 1.68
C PHE A 438 -35.00 10.17 1.32
N ARG A 439 -35.40 10.71 0.16
CA ARG A 439 -36.79 10.63 -0.34
C ARG A 439 -37.19 9.20 -0.63
N LEU A 440 -36.33 8.45 -1.31
CA LEU A 440 -36.53 7.03 -1.59
C LEU A 440 -36.71 6.24 -0.28
N PHE A 441 -35.80 6.39 0.65
CA PHE A 441 -35.85 5.68 1.92
C PHE A 441 -37.09 6.04 2.73
N SER A 442 -37.45 7.30 2.83
CA SER A 442 -38.64 7.76 3.53
C SER A 442 -39.93 7.15 2.97
N GLN A 443 -39.99 6.99 1.64
CA GLN A 443 -41.16 6.43 0.96
C GLN A 443 -41.22 4.90 1.02
N ALA A 444 -40.04 4.22 1.06
CA ALA A 444 -39.94 2.78 0.83
C ALA A 444 -39.71 1.94 2.10
N ARG A 445 -39.16 2.51 3.21
CA ARG A 445 -38.64 1.77 4.35
C ARG A 445 -39.63 0.87 5.13
N GLY A 446 -40.91 1.17 5.10
CA GLY A 446 -41.94 0.40 5.84
C GLY A 446 -41.74 0.38 7.37
N GLU A 447 -42.30 -0.65 8.03
CA GLU A 447 -42.26 -0.83 9.50
C GLU A 447 -41.27 -1.89 9.98
N LYS A 448 -40.59 -2.58 9.07
CA LYS A 448 -39.60 -3.63 9.36
C LYS A 448 -38.18 -3.14 9.18
N SER A 449 -37.23 -3.87 9.74
CA SER A 449 -35.82 -3.67 9.39
C SER A 449 -35.64 -3.83 7.87
N SER A 450 -34.97 -2.88 7.26
CA SER A 450 -34.82 -2.82 5.79
C SER A 450 -33.53 -2.13 5.42
N ILE A 451 -33.00 -2.48 4.25
CA ILE A 451 -31.85 -1.83 3.64
C ILE A 451 -32.13 -1.61 2.15
N MET A 452 -31.62 -0.54 1.60
CA MET A 452 -31.66 -0.28 0.16
C MET A 452 -30.38 0.42 -0.30
N SER A 453 -30.10 0.29 -1.59
CA SER A 453 -29.01 1.00 -2.23
C SER A 453 -29.54 2.04 -3.22
N PRO A 454 -29.61 3.32 -2.82
CA PRO A 454 -30.02 4.40 -3.73
C PRO A 454 -29.07 4.53 -4.93
N LEU A 455 -27.76 4.33 -4.70
CA LEU A 455 -26.76 4.39 -5.75
C LEU A 455 -27.00 3.33 -6.83
N SER A 456 -27.32 2.10 -6.44
CA SER A 456 -27.71 1.02 -7.39
C SER A 456 -28.89 1.43 -8.27
N ILE A 457 -29.90 2.07 -7.70
CA ILE A 457 -31.06 2.58 -8.44
C ILE A 457 -30.64 3.72 -9.39
N THR A 458 -29.75 4.59 -8.95
CA THR A 458 -29.19 5.67 -9.78
C THR A 458 -28.47 5.11 -11.01
N TYR A 459 -27.71 4.03 -10.86
CA TYR A 459 -27.07 3.35 -12.01
C TYR A 459 -28.09 2.75 -12.98
N ALA A 460 -29.06 2.02 -12.46
CA ALA A 460 -30.07 1.36 -13.31
C ALA A 460 -30.92 2.39 -14.08
N LEU A 461 -31.42 3.43 -13.40
CA LEU A 461 -32.21 4.49 -14.02
C LEU A 461 -31.39 5.42 -14.90
N GLY A 462 -30.14 5.71 -14.51
CA GLY A 462 -29.21 6.51 -15.31
C GLY A 462 -28.88 5.83 -16.64
N MET A 463 -28.61 4.53 -16.60
CA MET A 463 -28.41 3.74 -17.81
C MET A 463 -29.66 3.77 -18.71
N MET A 464 -30.85 3.53 -18.13
CA MET A 464 -32.13 3.58 -18.83
C MET A 464 -32.42 4.97 -19.44
N ASN A 465 -32.02 6.05 -18.73
CA ASN A 465 -32.22 7.44 -19.13
C ASN A 465 -31.55 7.81 -20.47
N ASN A 466 -30.48 7.11 -20.85
CA ASN A 466 -29.84 7.28 -22.15
C ASN A 466 -30.73 6.84 -23.32
N GLY A 467 -31.70 5.99 -23.06
CA GLY A 467 -32.72 5.58 -24.06
C GLY A 467 -33.97 6.45 -24.04
N ALA A 468 -34.14 7.29 -23.01
CA ALA A 468 -35.34 8.09 -22.77
C ALA A 468 -35.35 9.43 -23.54
N ALA A 469 -36.56 9.97 -23.70
CA ALA A 469 -36.78 11.33 -24.25
C ALA A 469 -37.99 12.00 -23.56
N GLY A 470 -38.21 13.27 -23.90
CA GLY A 470 -39.41 14.04 -23.51
C GLY A 470 -39.70 14.01 -22.02
N GLN A 471 -40.96 13.75 -21.66
CA GLN A 471 -41.41 13.74 -20.26
C GLN A 471 -40.79 12.61 -19.46
N THR A 472 -40.58 11.45 -20.07
CA THR A 472 -39.96 10.26 -19.40
C THR A 472 -38.54 10.60 -18.92
N GLN A 473 -37.72 11.23 -19.78
CA GLN A 473 -36.37 11.63 -19.42
C GLN A 473 -36.35 12.70 -18.33
N GLN A 474 -37.26 13.70 -18.43
CA GLN A 474 -37.38 14.75 -17.38
C GLN A 474 -37.76 14.17 -16.02
N GLU A 475 -38.70 13.23 -15.97
CA GLU A 475 -39.10 12.58 -14.73
C GLU A 475 -37.95 11.81 -14.10
N ILE A 476 -37.16 11.07 -14.89
CA ILE A 476 -35.95 10.35 -14.40
C ILE A 476 -34.94 11.34 -13.86
N ASN A 477 -34.59 12.40 -14.62
CA ASN A 477 -33.64 13.43 -14.18
C ASN A 477 -34.06 14.07 -12.85
N ASN A 478 -35.34 14.42 -12.72
CA ASN A 478 -35.88 15.08 -11.52
C ASN A 478 -35.93 14.15 -10.31
N VAL A 479 -36.29 12.88 -10.51
CA VAL A 479 -36.34 11.90 -9.40
C VAL A 479 -34.97 11.61 -8.86
N LEU A 480 -33.99 11.44 -9.72
CA LEU A 480 -32.59 11.19 -9.32
C LEU A 480 -31.88 12.46 -8.78
N GLY A 481 -32.50 13.65 -8.94
CA GLY A 481 -31.97 14.91 -8.45
C GLY A 481 -31.04 15.65 -9.41
N PHE A 482 -30.85 15.17 -10.63
CA PHE A 482 -29.90 15.76 -11.60
C PHE A 482 -30.48 16.93 -12.42
N GLY A 483 -31.82 17.10 -12.43
CA GLY A 483 -32.49 18.26 -13.04
C GLY A 483 -31.95 18.69 -14.40
N GLU A 484 -31.40 19.90 -14.46
CA GLU A 484 -30.83 20.51 -15.70
C GLU A 484 -29.52 19.82 -16.16
N ALA A 485 -28.76 19.19 -15.28
CA ALA A 485 -27.57 18.41 -15.65
C ALA A 485 -27.92 17.20 -16.52
N GLY A 486 -29.15 16.71 -16.41
CA GLY A 486 -29.76 15.74 -17.32
C GLY A 486 -29.01 14.39 -17.37
N ALA A 487 -29.14 13.70 -18.51
CA ALA A 487 -28.50 12.42 -18.70
C ALA A 487 -26.98 12.48 -18.67
N ASP A 488 -26.36 13.55 -19.17
CA ASP A 488 -24.90 13.69 -19.18
C ASP A 488 -24.37 13.88 -17.75
N GLY A 489 -25.06 14.63 -16.90
CA GLY A 489 -24.69 14.75 -15.48
C GLY A 489 -24.76 13.40 -14.75
N ILE A 490 -25.83 12.61 -14.99
CA ILE A 490 -25.96 11.27 -14.42
C ILE A 490 -24.83 10.35 -14.92
N ASN A 491 -24.56 10.35 -16.23
CA ASN A 491 -23.51 9.53 -16.85
C ASN A 491 -22.14 9.82 -16.25
N ASN A 492 -21.77 11.10 -16.17
CA ASN A 492 -20.47 11.51 -15.62
C ASN A 492 -20.34 11.14 -14.13
N PHE A 493 -21.40 11.37 -13.35
CA PHE A 493 -21.44 10.95 -11.94
C PHE A 493 -21.25 9.44 -11.79
N CYS A 494 -22.05 8.63 -12.52
CA CYS A 494 -21.96 7.18 -12.47
C CYS A 494 -20.56 6.69 -12.90
N ARG A 495 -20.00 7.21 -13.99
CA ARG A 495 -18.66 6.83 -14.45
C ARG A 495 -17.59 7.16 -13.42
N LYS A 496 -17.64 8.35 -12.83
CA LYS A 496 -16.69 8.76 -11.80
C LYS A 496 -16.73 7.84 -10.59
N MET A 497 -17.93 7.61 -10.04
CA MET A 497 -18.08 6.71 -8.90
C MET A 497 -17.62 5.28 -9.23
N LEU A 498 -17.96 4.76 -10.41
CA LEU A 498 -17.54 3.42 -10.85
C LEU A 498 -16.02 3.26 -10.91
N THR A 499 -15.30 4.29 -11.39
CA THR A 499 -13.86 4.20 -11.60
C THR A 499 -13.06 4.49 -10.34
N GLU A 500 -13.46 5.46 -9.55
CA GLU A 500 -12.67 5.93 -8.43
C GLU A 500 -12.89 5.11 -7.15
N THR A 501 -14.09 4.57 -6.92
CA THR A 501 -14.37 3.79 -5.70
C THR A 501 -13.66 2.44 -5.64
N GLN A 502 -13.31 1.84 -6.78
CA GLN A 502 -12.64 0.53 -6.82
C GLN A 502 -11.25 0.50 -6.19
N THR A 503 -10.58 1.65 -6.10
CA THR A 503 -9.18 1.76 -5.66
C THR A 503 -8.99 2.50 -4.35
N LEU A 504 -10.07 2.95 -3.72
CA LEU A 504 -9.99 3.78 -2.50
C LEU A 504 -9.45 3.03 -1.29
N ASP A 505 -9.76 1.75 -1.17
CA ASP A 505 -9.41 0.94 -0.01
C ASP A 505 -9.18 -0.52 -0.41
N LYS A 506 -8.01 -1.05 -0.12
CA LYS A 506 -7.66 -2.46 -0.42
C LYS A 506 -8.34 -3.46 0.53
N GLU A 507 -8.76 -3.01 1.71
CA GLU A 507 -9.40 -3.84 2.73
C GLU A 507 -10.94 -3.77 2.66
N THR A 508 -11.48 -2.84 1.86
CA THR A 508 -12.91 -2.69 1.64
C THR A 508 -13.23 -2.96 0.17
N THR A 509 -14.12 -3.92 -0.06
CA THR A 509 -14.66 -4.20 -1.39
C THR A 509 -15.94 -3.38 -1.58
N ALA A 510 -15.91 -2.39 -2.47
CA ALA A 510 -17.08 -1.66 -2.92
C ALA A 510 -17.21 -1.90 -4.43
N GLU A 511 -17.89 -2.98 -4.82
CA GLU A 511 -18.02 -3.43 -6.20
C GLU A 511 -19.35 -2.99 -6.77
N ILE A 512 -19.30 -2.28 -7.90
CA ILE A 512 -20.46 -1.86 -8.67
C ILE A 512 -20.39 -2.56 -10.01
N ALA A 513 -21.37 -3.41 -10.31
CA ALA A 513 -21.45 -4.14 -11.57
C ALA A 513 -22.77 -3.86 -12.28
N ASN A 514 -22.73 -3.73 -13.60
CA ASN A 514 -23.88 -3.47 -14.44
C ASN A 514 -23.92 -4.46 -15.59
N THR A 515 -25.12 -4.88 -15.99
CA THR A 515 -25.32 -5.67 -17.20
C THR A 515 -26.68 -5.40 -17.83
N ILE A 516 -26.81 -5.73 -19.11
CA ILE A 516 -28.06 -5.64 -19.88
C ILE A 516 -28.26 -6.96 -20.59
N TYR A 517 -29.36 -7.64 -20.27
CA TYR A 517 -29.81 -8.81 -21.04
C TYR A 517 -30.93 -8.42 -21.99
N VAL A 518 -30.76 -8.72 -23.28
CA VAL A 518 -31.67 -8.36 -24.36
C VAL A 518 -32.38 -9.59 -24.87
N ASN A 519 -33.70 -9.53 -25.00
CA ASN A 519 -34.51 -10.66 -25.45
C ASN A 519 -34.37 -10.92 -26.97
N SER A 520 -33.52 -11.84 -27.34
CA SER A 520 -33.36 -12.29 -28.72
C SER A 520 -34.54 -13.12 -29.23
N GLY A 521 -35.32 -13.76 -28.33
CA GLY A 521 -36.48 -14.58 -28.66
C GLY A 521 -37.62 -13.80 -29.30
N ILE A 522 -37.70 -12.48 -29.10
CA ILE A 522 -38.67 -11.57 -29.75
C ILE A 522 -38.05 -10.68 -30.81
N GLY A 523 -36.76 -10.85 -31.14
CA GLY A 523 -36.03 -10.01 -32.11
C GLY A 523 -35.85 -8.57 -31.67
N TYR A 524 -35.74 -8.32 -30.35
CA TYR A 524 -35.44 -6.99 -29.83
C TYR A 524 -33.98 -6.66 -30.01
N GLU A 525 -33.67 -5.44 -30.49
CA GLU A 525 -32.31 -4.95 -30.70
C GLU A 525 -32.17 -3.57 -30.09
N LEU A 526 -31.05 -3.32 -29.38
CA LEU A 526 -30.71 -2.03 -28.80
C LEU A 526 -30.15 -1.08 -29.87
N GLN A 527 -30.36 0.23 -29.67
CA GLN A 527 -29.75 1.24 -30.51
C GLN A 527 -28.23 1.30 -30.29
N PRO A 528 -27.40 1.45 -31.36
CA PRO A 528 -25.93 1.50 -31.20
C PRO A 528 -25.44 2.59 -30.25
N ASP A 529 -26.01 3.81 -30.33
CA ASP A 529 -25.66 4.93 -29.45
C ASP A 529 -25.97 4.64 -27.98
N PHE A 530 -27.06 3.90 -27.70
CA PHE A 530 -27.39 3.46 -26.35
C PHE A 530 -26.34 2.45 -25.84
N VAL A 531 -25.97 1.48 -26.67
CA VAL A 531 -24.95 0.47 -26.34
C VAL A 531 -23.59 1.14 -26.06
N GLU A 532 -23.19 2.11 -26.88
CA GLU A 532 -21.96 2.89 -26.66
C GLU A 532 -21.97 3.61 -25.31
N LYS A 533 -23.06 4.27 -24.96
CA LYS A 533 -23.21 4.96 -23.66
C LYS A 533 -23.24 3.99 -22.48
N ALA A 534 -23.93 2.84 -22.61
CA ALA A 534 -23.96 1.82 -21.58
C ALA A 534 -22.55 1.27 -21.29
N ASN A 535 -21.77 0.99 -22.33
CA ASN A 535 -20.38 0.57 -22.18
C ASN A 535 -19.49 1.71 -21.58
N THR A 536 -19.61 2.93 -22.11
CA THR A 536 -18.72 4.03 -21.74
C THR A 536 -18.88 4.49 -20.30
N TYR A 537 -20.13 4.62 -19.83
CA TYR A 537 -20.42 5.23 -18.54
C TYR A 537 -20.76 4.25 -17.42
N TYR A 538 -21.20 3.04 -17.78
CA TYR A 538 -21.71 2.06 -16.81
C TYR A 538 -20.95 0.73 -16.83
N ASP A 539 -20.00 0.58 -17.76
CA ASP A 539 -19.27 -0.67 -17.98
C ASP A 539 -20.23 -1.87 -18.25
N ALA A 540 -21.36 -1.59 -18.88
CA ALA A 540 -22.44 -2.52 -19.13
C ALA A 540 -22.44 -2.99 -20.59
N THR A 541 -21.97 -4.23 -20.82
CA THR A 541 -21.98 -4.85 -22.15
C THR A 541 -23.26 -5.65 -22.34
N PRO A 542 -24.15 -5.26 -23.28
CA PRO A 542 -25.38 -5.99 -23.55
C PRO A 542 -25.12 -7.40 -24.06
N THR A 543 -25.87 -8.34 -23.51
CA THR A 543 -25.84 -9.78 -23.90
C THR A 543 -27.22 -10.22 -24.37
N ALA A 544 -27.28 -10.81 -25.56
CA ALA A 544 -28.54 -11.37 -26.11
C ALA A 544 -28.81 -12.73 -25.50
N LEU A 545 -30.01 -12.91 -24.92
CA LEU A 545 -30.52 -14.18 -24.38
C LEU A 545 -31.91 -14.44 -24.94
N ASP A 546 -32.25 -15.71 -25.22
CA ASP A 546 -33.59 -16.10 -25.50
C ASP A 546 -34.38 -16.28 -24.19
N PHE A 547 -35.32 -15.35 -23.90
CA PHE A 547 -36.08 -15.37 -22.65
C PHE A 547 -37.12 -16.50 -22.59
N TYR A 548 -37.34 -17.19 -23.70
CA TYR A 548 -38.17 -18.44 -23.74
C TYR A 548 -37.35 -19.67 -23.38
N ASP A 549 -36.02 -19.59 -23.35
CA ASP A 549 -35.17 -20.66 -22.87
C ASP A 549 -35.16 -20.69 -21.32
N ASP A 550 -35.46 -21.86 -20.74
CA ASP A 550 -35.48 -22.06 -19.29
C ASP A 550 -34.10 -21.80 -18.62
N ALA A 551 -33.00 -21.95 -19.37
CA ALA A 551 -31.64 -21.66 -18.87
C ALA A 551 -31.42 -20.17 -18.55
N THR A 552 -32.17 -19.26 -19.16
CA THR A 552 -32.02 -17.80 -19.00
C THR A 552 -32.16 -17.34 -17.55
N ILE A 553 -33.13 -17.89 -16.80
CA ILE A 553 -33.29 -17.61 -15.37
C ILE A 553 -32.04 -17.97 -14.59
N GLY A 554 -31.41 -19.11 -14.93
CA GLY A 554 -30.15 -19.55 -14.33
C GLY A 554 -28.99 -18.58 -14.60
N ILE A 555 -28.86 -18.10 -15.83
CA ILE A 555 -27.84 -17.15 -16.26
C ILE A 555 -27.96 -15.81 -15.49
N ILE A 556 -29.18 -15.26 -15.43
CA ILE A 556 -29.46 -14.02 -14.71
C ILE A 556 -29.14 -14.15 -13.20
N ASN A 557 -29.57 -15.26 -12.60
CA ASN A 557 -29.31 -15.51 -11.18
C ASN A 557 -27.83 -15.77 -10.89
N GLN A 558 -27.14 -16.47 -11.81
CA GLN A 558 -25.70 -16.68 -11.68
C GLN A 558 -24.93 -15.36 -11.69
N TRP A 559 -25.27 -14.42 -12.59
CA TRP A 559 -24.66 -13.09 -12.61
C TRP A 559 -24.84 -12.36 -11.28
N GLY A 560 -26.06 -12.34 -10.71
CA GLY A 560 -26.32 -11.72 -9.41
C GLY A 560 -25.55 -12.39 -8.27
N ASN A 561 -25.48 -13.71 -8.27
CA ASN A 561 -24.72 -14.47 -7.29
C ASN A 561 -23.21 -14.16 -7.34
N GLU A 562 -22.64 -14.05 -8.54
CA GLU A 562 -21.23 -13.77 -8.76
C GLU A 562 -20.88 -12.35 -8.31
N HIS A 563 -21.62 -11.32 -8.77
CA HIS A 563 -21.36 -9.91 -8.47
C HIS A 563 -21.84 -9.45 -7.08
N THR A 564 -22.48 -10.30 -6.31
CA THR A 564 -22.79 -10.09 -4.89
C THR A 564 -22.08 -11.08 -3.96
N HIS A 565 -21.09 -11.82 -4.48
CA HIS A 565 -20.31 -12.81 -3.74
C HIS A 565 -21.18 -13.80 -2.94
N GLY A 566 -22.29 -14.22 -3.53
CA GLY A 566 -23.23 -15.17 -2.92
C GLY A 566 -24.29 -14.55 -2.02
N MET A 567 -24.29 -13.22 -1.79
CA MET A 567 -25.29 -12.56 -0.95
C MET A 567 -26.69 -12.53 -1.61
N ILE A 568 -26.76 -12.42 -2.94
CA ILE A 568 -28.01 -12.44 -3.71
C ILE A 568 -27.96 -13.59 -4.70
N PRO A 569 -28.26 -14.83 -4.28
CA PRO A 569 -28.17 -16.01 -5.15
C PRO A 569 -29.32 -16.12 -6.17
N SER A 570 -30.36 -15.30 -6.04
CA SER A 570 -31.51 -15.31 -6.93
C SER A 570 -32.11 -13.92 -7.10
N ILE A 571 -32.02 -13.38 -8.30
CA ILE A 571 -32.65 -12.10 -8.70
C ILE A 571 -34.08 -12.35 -9.16
N VAL A 572 -34.29 -13.35 -10.04
CA VAL A 572 -35.58 -13.71 -10.62
C VAL A 572 -35.90 -15.19 -10.41
N ASN A 573 -37.16 -15.53 -10.46
CA ASN A 573 -37.64 -16.90 -10.43
C ASN A 573 -38.77 -17.11 -11.46
N GLU A 574 -39.27 -18.34 -11.63
CA GLU A 574 -40.31 -18.69 -12.58
C GLU A 574 -41.58 -17.81 -12.52
N ASN A 575 -41.88 -17.23 -11.33
CA ASN A 575 -43.07 -16.40 -11.13
C ASN A 575 -42.83 -14.91 -11.39
N THR A 576 -41.57 -14.47 -11.29
CA THR A 576 -41.19 -13.07 -11.44
C THR A 576 -40.49 -12.76 -12.74
N PHE A 577 -40.04 -13.80 -13.50
CA PHE A 577 -39.39 -13.65 -14.78
C PHE A 577 -40.42 -13.47 -15.92
N ASN A 578 -40.42 -12.25 -16.50
CA ASN A 578 -41.30 -11.95 -17.66
C ASN A 578 -40.60 -12.35 -18.98
N ARG A 579 -41.04 -13.46 -19.57
CA ARG A 579 -40.49 -13.98 -20.85
C ARG A 579 -40.76 -13.04 -22.05
N GLN A 580 -41.74 -12.11 -21.91
CA GLN A 580 -42.10 -11.15 -22.96
C GLN A 580 -41.39 -9.80 -22.77
N ALA A 581 -40.61 -9.63 -21.68
CA ALA A 581 -39.82 -8.41 -21.49
C ALA A 581 -38.84 -8.22 -22.66
N THR A 582 -38.58 -6.96 -23.01
CA THR A 582 -37.63 -6.63 -24.07
C THR A 582 -36.18 -6.79 -23.58
N SER A 583 -35.96 -6.47 -22.32
CA SER A 583 -34.64 -6.51 -21.69
C SER A 583 -34.74 -6.49 -20.17
N TYR A 584 -33.67 -6.95 -19.53
CA TYR A 584 -33.39 -6.75 -18.10
C TYR A 584 -32.12 -5.92 -17.95
N LEU A 585 -32.20 -4.77 -17.27
CA LEU A 585 -31.07 -3.97 -16.87
C LEU A 585 -30.81 -4.25 -15.39
N LEU A 586 -29.64 -4.74 -15.09
CA LEU A 586 -29.28 -5.15 -13.74
C LEU A 586 -28.10 -4.33 -13.26
N ASN A 587 -28.19 -3.89 -12.01
CA ASN A 587 -27.08 -3.39 -11.24
C ASN A 587 -26.92 -4.21 -9.97
N ALA A 588 -25.71 -4.59 -9.65
CA ALA A 588 -25.34 -5.17 -8.37
C ALA A 588 -24.36 -4.22 -7.67
N LEU A 589 -24.62 -3.93 -6.39
CA LEU A 589 -23.71 -3.21 -5.54
C LEU A 589 -23.41 -4.11 -4.34
N TYR A 590 -22.14 -4.50 -4.24
CA TYR A 590 -21.61 -5.29 -3.15
C TYR A 590 -20.69 -4.43 -2.28
N PHE A 591 -20.86 -4.51 -0.97
CA PHE A 591 -20.00 -3.83 -0.01
C PHE A 591 -19.54 -4.79 1.08
N LYS A 592 -18.24 -4.82 1.30
CA LYS A 592 -17.61 -5.58 2.37
C LYS A 592 -16.45 -4.78 2.94
N GLY A 593 -16.56 -4.33 4.16
CA GLY A 593 -15.54 -3.54 4.86
C GLY A 593 -15.30 -4.03 6.27
N THR A 594 -14.09 -3.89 6.73
CA THR A 594 -13.63 -4.21 8.09
C THR A 594 -13.69 -2.95 8.94
N TRP A 595 -14.19 -3.05 10.19
CA TRP A 595 -14.13 -1.91 11.12
C TRP A 595 -12.68 -1.51 11.42
N VAL A 596 -12.42 -0.22 11.47
CA VAL A 596 -11.16 0.31 12.02
C VAL A 596 -11.07 -0.08 13.50
N ASN A 597 -12.13 0.18 14.29
CA ASN A 597 -12.25 -0.26 15.67
C ASN A 597 -13.20 -1.45 15.71
N LYS A 598 -12.66 -2.66 15.84
CA LYS A 598 -13.44 -3.90 15.87
C LYS A 598 -14.08 -4.12 17.24
N PHE A 599 -15.25 -4.74 17.23
CA PHE A 599 -15.84 -5.22 18.45
C PHE A 599 -15.22 -6.57 18.87
N ASP A 600 -15.01 -6.74 20.18
CA ASP A 600 -14.62 -8.04 20.72
C ASP A 600 -15.86 -8.94 20.83
N LYS A 601 -15.79 -10.12 20.23
CA LYS A 601 -16.86 -11.12 20.25
C LYS A 601 -17.23 -11.57 21.67
N GLU A 602 -16.28 -11.52 22.62
CA GLU A 602 -16.51 -11.86 24.02
C GLU A 602 -17.37 -10.82 24.74
N ASN A 603 -17.41 -9.57 24.24
CA ASN A 603 -18.21 -8.49 24.77
C ASN A 603 -19.62 -8.41 24.16
N THR A 604 -19.96 -9.28 23.18
CA THR A 604 -21.30 -9.35 22.62
C THR A 604 -22.21 -10.18 23.50
N CYS A 605 -23.28 -9.54 24.00
CA CYS A 605 -24.26 -10.17 24.88
C CYS A 605 -25.68 -9.98 24.37
N ASP A 606 -26.58 -10.95 24.67
CA ASP A 606 -27.99 -10.83 24.36
C ASP A 606 -28.66 -9.80 25.28
N GLU A 607 -29.10 -8.65 24.74
CA GLU A 607 -29.80 -7.57 25.44
C GLU A 607 -31.15 -7.27 24.79
N ALA A 608 -32.11 -6.78 25.63
CA ALA A 608 -33.45 -6.43 25.17
C ALA A 608 -33.40 -5.25 24.19
N PHE A 609 -33.99 -5.38 23.00
CA PHE A 609 -34.15 -4.31 22.04
C PHE A 609 -35.54 -3.72 22.09
N ASN A 610 -35.64 -2.39 22.31
CA ASN A 610 -36.90 -1.61 22.43
C ASN A 610 -37.90 -2.21 23.42
N GLY A 611 -37.39 -2.79 24.53
CA GLY A 611 -38.22 -3.46 25.53
C GLY A 611 -38.86 -4.78 25.05
N GLY A 612 -38.45 -5.30 23.90
CA GLY A 612 -38.94 -6.52 23.28
C GLY A 612 -37.95 -7.70 23.38
N ALA A 613 -37.80 -8.44 22.32
CA ALA A 613 -36.90 -9.62 22.23
C ALA A 613 -35.43 -9.22 22.42
N ASN A 614 -34.65 -10.15 22.97
CA ASN A 614 -33.21 -9.97 23.06
C ASN A 614 -32.57 -10.14 21.68
N VAL A 615 -31.56 -9.30 21.42
CA VAL A 615 -30.71 -9.34 20.23
C VAL A 615 -29.26 -9.42 20.66
N PRO A 616 -28.37 -10.01 19.85
CA PRO A 616 -26.92 -9.99 20.12
C PRO A 616 -26.41 -8.54 19.98
N MET A 617 -26.10 -7.92 21.14
CA MET A 617 -25.64 -6.55 21.27
C MET A 617 -24.12 -6.55 21.36
N MET A 618 -23.45 -6.04 20.34
CA MET A 618 -22.00 -5.80 20.31
C MET A 618 -21.67 -4.61 21.18
N HIS A 619 -20.52 -4.64 21.87
CA HIS A 619 -20.12 -3.60 22.81
C HIS A 619 -18.62 -3.31 22.68
N GLN A 620 -18.30 -2.01 22.63
CA GLN A 620 -16.92 -1.49 22.74
C GLN A 620 -16.92 -0.08 23.33
N LYS A 621 -15.77 0.32 23.88
CA LYS A 621 -15.58 1.68 24.40
C LYS A 621 -14.27 2.23 23.82
N GLU A 622 -14.39 3.05 22.79
CA GLU A 622 -13.28 3.61 22.01
C GLU A 622 -13.58 5.05 21.58
N GLU A 623 -12.62 5.69 20.93
CA GLU A 623 -12.78 7.01 20.33
C GLU A 623 -13.56 6.92 19.01
N PHE A 624 -14.62 7.71 18.91
CA PHE A 624 -15.45 7.83 17.72
C PHE A 624 -15.85 9.28 17.48
N ASP A 625 -16.07 9.61 16.22
CA ASP A 625 -16.78 10.80 15.79
C ASP A 625 -18.23 10.73 16.27
N TYR A 626 -18.61 11.63 17.17
CA TYR A 626 -19.93 11.68 17.77
C TYR A 626 -20.54 13.07 17.69
N THR A 627 -21.86 13.13 17.55
CA THR A 627 -22.65 14.36 17.67
C THR A 627 -24.00 14.05 18.25
N GLU A 628 -24.61 15.04 18.94
CA GLU A 628 -25.98 14.94 19.45
C GLU A 628 -26.71 16.26 19.33
N ASN A 629 -28.04 16.17 19.33
CA ASN A 629 -28.96 17.29 19.40
C ASN A 629 -30.30 16.83 19.97
N ASP A 630 -31.34 17.73 20.01
CA ASP A 630 -32.66 17.41 20.57
C ASP A 630 -33.42 16.29 19.80
N LEU A 631 -32.98 15.95 18.56
CA LEU A 631 -33.67 14.97 17.73
C LEU A 631 -33.00 13.60 17.77
N TYR A 632 -31.66 13.55 17.83
CA TYR A 632 -30.90 12.31 17.72
C TYR A 632 -29.49 12.42 18.27
N GLN A 633 -28.90 11.26 18.56
CA GLN A 633 -27.45 11.03 18.66
C GLN A 633 -26.97 10.41 17.35
N ALA A 634 -25.75 10.74 16.91
CA ALA A 634 -25.15 10.06 15.77
C ALA A 634 -23.68 9.74 16.04
N VAL A 635 -23.25 8.57 15.56
CA VAL A 635 -21.87 8.08 15.66
C VAL A 635 -21.40 7.58 14.30
N ARG A 636 -20.10 7.78 13.99
CA ARG A 636 -19.45 7.29 12.77
C ARG A 636 -18.52 6.15 13.09
N LEU A 637 -18.68 5.05 12.38
CA LEU A 637 -17.82 3.88 12.40
C LEU A 637 -17.12 3.77 11.05
N TYR A 638 -15.79 3.81 11.05
CA TYR A 638 -15.00 3.78 9.84
C TYR A 638 -14.62 2.36 9.44
N TYR A 639 -14.52 2.14 8.13
CA TYR A 639 -14.03 0.90 7.53
C TYR A 639 -12.60 1.08 6.99
N GLY A 640 -11.80 0.02 7.03
CA GLY A 640 -10.49 -0.12 6.40
C GLY A 640 -9.56 1.08 6.62
N ASN A 641 -9.19 1.75 5.54
CA ASN A 641 -8.36 2.94 5.57
C ASN A 641 -9.15 4.25 5.84
N LYS A 642 -10.39 4.17 6.30
CA LYS A 642 -11.33 5.28 6.53
C LYS A 642 -11.88 5.94 5.25
N ALA A 643 -11.74 5.32 4.07
CA ALA A 643 -12.40 5.82 2.85
C ALA A 643 -13.91 5.62 2.89
N TYR A 644 -14.38 4.64 3.66
CA TYR A 644 -15.80 4.35 3.86
C TYR A 644 -16.18 4.40 5.33
N LEU A 645 -17.42 4.73 5.58
CA LEU A 645 -17.95 4.78 6.95
C LEU A 645 -19.43 4.39 7.01
N MET A 646 -19.82 3.90 8.20
CA MET A 646 -21.21 3.82 8.59
C MET A 646 -21.54 4.95 9.57
N THR A 647 -22.56 5.73 9.28
CA THR A 647 -23.13 6.70 10.23
C THR A 647 -24.44 6.14 10.78
N ILE A 648 -24.53 6.00 12.09
CA ILE A 648 -25.74 5.53 12.79
C ILE A 648 -26.45 6.72 13.41
N PHE A 649 -27.72 6.87 13.12
CA PHE A 649 -28.61 7.90 13.67
C PHE A 649 -29.61 7.25 14.65
N LEU A 650 -29.43 7.50 15.91
CA LEU A 650 -30.31 7.01 16.99
C LEU A 650 -31.26 8.13 17.41
N PRO A 651 -32.56 8.08 17.09
CA PRO A 651 -33.53 9.09 17.53
C PRO A 651 -33.55 9.22 19.05
N SER A 652 -33.74 10.43 19.58
CA SER A 652 -33.93 10.67 21.01
C SER A 652 -35.15 9.89 21.50
N GLU A 653 -35.24 9.58 22.79
CA GLU A 653 -36.29 8.70 23.35
C GLU A 653 -37.75 9.08 23.00
N SER A 654 -38.00 10.36 22.78
CA SER A 654 -39.35 10.88 22.40
C SER A 654 -39.53 11.07 20.89
N LYS A 655 -38.55 10.66 20.10
CA LYS A 655 -38.48 10.88 18.64
C LYS A 655 -38.47 9.56 17.88
N THR A 656 -38.84 9.63 16.62
CA THR A 656 -38.88 8.51 15.68
C THR A 656 -37.88 8.70 14.55
N ILE A 657 -37.59 7.62 13.80
CA ILE A 657 -36.83 7.70 12.57
C ILE A 657 -37.44 8.73 11.60
N ALA A 658 -38.79 8.80 11.52
CA ALA A 658 -39.47 9.75 10.65
C ALA A 658 -39.21 11.23 11.05
N ASP A 659 -39.14 11.53 12.37
CA ASP A 659 -38.82 12.88 12.85
C ASP A 659 -37.39 13.29 12.44
N VAL A 660 -36.44 12.38 12.49
CA VAL A 660 -35.05 12.64 12.10
C VAL A 660 -34.95 12.81 10.59
N LEU A 661 -35.55 11.91 9.79
CA LEU A 661 -35.57 11.99 8.32
C LEU A 661 -36.26 13.27 7.80
N ALA A 662 -37.22 13.83 8.55
CA ALA A 662 -37.84 15.12 8.18
C ALA A 662 -36.88 16.32 8.37
N ALA A 663 -35.84 16.18 9.19
CA ALA A 663 -34.89 17.25 9.53
C ALA A 663 -33.56 17.18 8.75
N ILE A 664 -33.23 16.03 8.15
CA ILE A 664 -32.01 15.82 7.40
C ILE A 664 -32.31 15.65 5.90
N ASN A 665 -31.32 16.02 5.09
CA ASN A 665 -31.37 15.92 3.62
C ASN A 665 -29.96 15.74 3.07
N GLY A 666 -29.83 15.60 1.73
CA GLY A 666 -28.57 15.38 1.04
C GLY A 666 -27.50 16.43 1.31
N LYS A 667 -27.88 17.64 1.65
CA LYS A 667 -26.98 18.75 1.94
C LYS A 667 -26.48 18.79 3.39
N ASN A 668 -27.33 18.43 4.35
CA ASN A 668 -27.03 18.69 5.76
C ASN A 668 -26.73 17.45 6.60
N TRP A 669 -26.87 16.24 6.07
CA TRP A 669 -26.68 15.02 6.83
C TRP A 669 -25.23 14.78 7.27
N GLN A 670 -24.25 15.28 6.47
CA GLN A 670 -22.81 15.19 6.77
C GLN A 670 -22.25 16.39 7.52
N PHE A 671 -22.86 17.60 7.33
CA PHE A 671 -22.29 18.88 7.76
C PHE A 671 -22.48 19.21 9.24
N ARG A 672 -22.76 18.23 10.10
CA ARG A 672 -22.74 18.47 11.54
C ARG A 672 -21.30 18.36 12.04
N CYS A 673 -20.97 19.24 13.00
CA CYS A 673 -19.70 19.10 13.71
C CYS A 673 -19.74 17.79 14.48
N TYR A 674 -19.01 16.81 14.02
CA TYR A 674 -18.67 15.64 14.80
C TYR A 674 -17.39 15.97 15.56
N ASP A 675 -17.40 15.78 16.86
CA ASP A 675 -16.21 15.89 17.69
C ASP A 675 -15.80 14.48 18.14
N GLU A 676 -14.53 14.28 18.42
CA GLU A 676 -14.02 13.01 18.96
C GLU A 676 -14.41 12.86 20.43
N TYR A 677 -15.04 11.74 20.75
CA TYR A 677 -15.45 11.35 22.10
C TYR A 677 -15.04 9.92 22.40
N ILE A 678 -14.73 9.61 23.66
CA ILE A 678 -14.76 8.22 24.11
C ILE A 678 -16.23 7.80 24.20
N VAL A 679 -16.67 6.94 23.30
CA VAL A 679 -18.06 6.47 23.22
C VAL A 679 -18.16 5.07 23.79
N ASP A 680 -18.98 4.91 24.84
CA ASP A 680 -19.47 3.59 25.26
C ASP A 680 -20.55 3.17 24.25
N LEU A 681 -20.13 2.41 23.22
CA LEU A 681 -20.93 2.06 22.05
C LEU A 681 -21.53 0.68 22.21
N LYS A 682 -22.89 0.62 22.13
CA LYS A 682 -23.62 -0.63 21.99
C LYS A 682 -24.49 -0.59 20.74
N MET A 683 -24.38 -1.63 19.89
CA MET A 683 -25.24 -1.79 18.71
C MET A 683 -25.51 -3.26 18.42
N PRO A 684 -26.69 -3.61 17.89
CA PRO A 684 -26.99 -4.99 17.54
C PRO A 684 -26.18 -5.46 16.32
N ARG A 685 -25.92 -6.76 16.19
CA ARG A 685 -25.61 -7.34 14.89
C ARG A 685 -26.78 -7.08 13.95
N ILE A 686 -26.49 -6.74 12.69
CA ILE A 686 -27.51 -6.45 11.69
C ILE A 686 -27.45 -7.49 10.59
N LYS A 687 -28.51 -8.26 10.45
CA LYS A 687 -28.70 -9.16 9.30
C LYS A 687 -30.06 -8.88 8.69
N THR A 688 -30.08 -8.20 7.56
CA THR A 688 -31.31 -7.73 6.92
C THR A 688 -31.27 -8.01 5.44
N GLU A 689 -32.34 -8.61 4.92
CA GLU A 689 -32.61 -8.79 3.50
C GLU A 689 -33.87 -8.00 3.14
N THR A 690 -33.81 -7.25 2.06
CA THR A 690 -34.92 -6.47 1.51
C THR A 690 -35.17 -6.87 0.07
N ASP A 691 -36.44 -7.16 -0.24
CA ASP A 691 -36.94 -7.36 -1.60
C ASP A 691 -38.13 -6.43 -1.79
N ILE A 692 -38.00 -5.40 -2.61
CA ILE A 692 -38.98 -4.31 -2.72
C ILE A 692 -39.33 -4.03 -4.17
N ASN A 693 -40.64 -3.95 -4.45
CA ASN A 693 -41.17 -3.41 -5.71
C ASN A 693 -41.07 -1.88 -5.69
N LEU A 694 -40.28 -1.33 -6.57
CA LEU A 694 -40.00 0.10 -6.67
C LEU A 694 -40.99 0.88 -7.54
N VAL A 695 -41.84 0.24 -8.35
CA VAL A 695 -42.80 0.94 -9.24
C VAL A 695 -43.73 1.88 -8.48
N PRO A 696 -44.37 1.45 -7.37
CA PRO A 696 -45.22 2.37 -6.57
C PRO A 696 -44.41 3.50 -5.95
N VAL A 697 -43.20 3.21 -5.51
CA VAL A 697 -42.30 4.18 -4.86
C VAL A 697 -41.86 5.24 -5.86
N MET A 698 -41.41 4.84 -7.05
CA MET A 698 -40.97 5.78 -8.10
C MET A 698 -42.12 6.64 -8.60
N LYS A 699 -43.33 6.09 -8.74
CA LYS A 699 -44.53 6.86 -9.07
C LYS A 699 -44.81 7.93 -8.00
N ALA A 700 -44.72 7.59 -6.72
CA ALA A 700 -44.90 8.51 -5.61
C ALA A 700 -43.85 9.63 -5.59
N LEU A 701 -42.60 9.31 -6.04
CA LEU A 701 -41.50 10.29 -6.18
C LEU A 701 -41.60 11.15 -7.43
N GLY A 702 -42.55 10.89 -8.34
CA GLY A 702 -42.81 11.69 -9.54
C GLY A 702 -42.41 11.07 -10.88
N MET A 703 -41.97 9.82 -10.90
CA MET A 703 -41.68 9.08 -12.12
C MET A 703 -42.87 8.19 -12.49
N SER A 704 -43.85 8.74 -13.20
CA SER A 704 -45.07 8.03 -13.53
C SER A 704 -45.14 7.57 -14.98
N THR A 705 -44.66 8.41 -15.91
CA THR A 705 -44.80 8.21 -17.36
C THR A 705 -44.05 6.96 -17.83
N ALA A 706 -42.84 6.70 -17.32
CA ALA A 706 -41.99 5.56 -17.67
C ALA A 706 -42.68 4.19 -17.46
N PHE A 707 -43.67 4.10 -16.58
CA PHE A 707 -44.42 2.88 -16.23
C PHE A 707 -45.78 2.78 -16.94
N THR A 708 -45.95 3.50 -18.05
CA THR A 708 -47.23 3.53 -18.80
C THR A 708 -46.95 3.42 -20.31
N PRO A 709 -47.96 3.09 -21.13
CA PRO A 709 -47.79 3.11 -22.59
C PRO A 709 -47.42 4.45 -23.18
N ALA A 710 -47.46 5.56 -22.38
CA ALA A 710 -47.00 6.89 -22.78
C ALA A 710 -45.49 7.09 -22.60
N ALA A 711 -44.76 6.07 -22.17
CA ALA A 711 -43.32 6.13 -22.01
C ALA A 711 -42.58 6.40 -23.34
N GLU A 712 -41.61 7.28 -23.26
CA GLU A 712 -40.81 7.73 -24.41
C GLU A 712 -39.37 7.20 -24.24
N PHE A 713 -39.06 6.05 -24.89
CA PHE A 713 -37.72 5.46 -24.97
C PHE A 713 -37.25 5.26 -26.41
N PRO A 714 -37.26 6.31 -27.26
CA PRO A 714 -36.96 6.19 -28.70
C PRO A 714 -35.49 5.86 -28.99
N TYR A 715 -34.57 6.08 -28.01
CA TYR A 715 -33.15 5.86 -28.19
C TYR A 715 -32.66 4.56 -27.52
N PHE A 716 -33.57 3.76 -26.96
CA PHE A 716 -33.21 2.52 -26.28
C PHE A 716 -33.08 1.35 -27.25
N GLY A 717 -34.11 1.08 -28.07
CA GLY A 717 -34.13 -0.04 -28.98
C GLY A 717 -35.03 0.15 -30.18
N ASN A 718 -35.22 -0.94 -30.93
CA ASN A 718 -35.94 -0.92 -32.21
C ASN A 718 -37.48 -0.96 -32.09
N GLN A 719 -38.03 -1.11 -30.89
CA GLN A 719 -39.45 -1.13 -30.58
C GLN A 719 -39.79 -0.30 -29.36
N SER A 720 -40.95 0.31 -29.34
CA SER A 720 -41.46 1.04 -28.16
C SER A 720 -41.81 0.09 -27.02
N PHE A 721 -41.44 0.48 -25.79
CA PHE A 721 -41.79 -0.25 -24.58
C PHE A 721 -42.01 0.73 -23.41
N PHE A 722 -42.47 0.22 -22.29
CA PHE A 722 -42.50 0.89 -20.99
C PHE A 722 -41.90 -0.01 -19.93
N ILE A 723 -41.51 0.53 -18.77
CA ILE A 723 -40.99 -0.25 -17.64
C ILE A 723 -42.16 -0.96 -16.99
N ASP A 724 -42.22 -2.30 -17.12
CA ASP A 724 -43.26 -3.13 -16.57
C ASP A 724 -43.08 -3.40 -15.08
N ASP A 725 -41.85 -3.72 -14.71
CA ASP A 725 -41.47 -4.01 -13.32
C ASP A 725 -40.13 -3.38 -12.96
N MET A 726 -39.98 -2.99 -11.69
CA MET A 726 -38.77 -2.46 -11.12
C MET A 726 -38.68 -2.90 -9.68
N PHE A 727 -37.67 -3.67 -9.34
CA PHE A 727 -37.46 -4.14 -7.98
C PHE A 727 -35.97 -4.04 -7.58
N GLN A 728 -35.74 -3.95 -6.26
CA GLN A 728 -34.40 -4.02 -5.70
C GLN A 728 -34.34 -5.11 -4.63
N LYS A 729 -33.29 -5.92 -4.71
CA LYS A 729 -32.86 -6.78 -3.61
C LYS A 729 -31.61 -6.20 -3.00
N ALA A 730 -31.58 -6.10 -1.67
CA ALA A 730 -30.41 -5.63 -0.93
C ALA A 730 -30.25 -6.49 0.33
N VAL A 731 -29.00 -6.79 0.66
CA VAL A 731 -28.65 -7.60 1.83
C VAL A 731 -27.51 -6.93 2.58
N ILE A 732 -27.60 -6.90 3.91
CA ILE A 732 -26.49 -6.55 4.80
C ILE A 732 -26.31 -7.66 5.83
N ASP A 733 -25.06 -8.03 6.08
CA ASP A 733 -24.68 -8.95 7.17
C ASP A 733 -23.50 -8.29 7.91
N LEU A 734 -23.77 -7.74 9.08
CA LEU A 734 -22.84 -6.91 9.86
C LEU A 734 -22.66 -7.54 11.24
N ASP A 735 -21.41 -7.77 11.58
CA ASP A 735 -20.96 -8.37 12.84
C ASP A 735 -19.80 -7.57 13.49
N GLU A 736 -19.13 -8.15 14.48
CA GLU A 736 -18.06 -7.54 15.25
C GLU A 736 -16.81 -7.18 14.41
N GLU A 737 -16.63 -7.83 13.30
CA GLU A 737 -15.49 -7.62 12.42
C GLU A 737 -15.76 -6.54 11.37
N GLY A 738 -16.97 -6.13 11.25
CA GLY A 738 -17.45 -5.24 10.20
C GLY A 738 -18.32 -6.01 9.22
N THR A 739 -18.06 -5.81 7.95
CA THR A 739 -18.57 -6.68 6.90
C THR A 739 -17.39 -7.55 6.42
N LYS A 740 -16.94 -8.53 7.30
CA LYS A 740 -15.78 -9.48 7.18
C LYS A 740 -14.37 -8.89 6.90
N ALA A 741 -13.48 -8.95 7.68
CA ALA A 741 -12.43 -9.07 8.67
C ALA A 741 -10.95 -8.88 8.34
N ALA A 742 -10.13 -8.16 8.97
CA ALA A 742 -8.88 -8.39 9.75
C ALA A 742 -8.25 -7.07 10.24
N ALA A 743 -7.72 -7.05 11.47
CA ALA A 743 -7.49 -5.82 12.22
C ALA A 743 -6.04 -5.35 12.33
N ILE A 744 -5.84 -4.03 12.49
CA ILE A 744 -4.68 -3.41 13.15
C ILE A 744 -5.21 -2.28 14.06
N THR A 745 -4.77 -2.24 15.33
CA THR A 745 -5.18 -1.26 16.34
C THR A 745 -4.17 -0.11 16.41
N TYR A 746 -4.64 1.14 16.50
CA TYR A 746 -3.85 2.36 16.66
C TYR A 746 -4.26 3.10 17.93
N VAL A 747 -3.31 3.72 18.65
CA VAL A 747 -3.56 4.58 19.84
C VAL A 747 -2.82 5.90 19.62
N ASP A 748 -3.54 7.01 19.57
CA ASP A 748 -2.98 8.37 19.51
C ASP A 748 -3.05 9.03 20.90
N GLY A 749 -2.00 9.77 21.27
CA GLY A 749 -1.87 10.40 22.58
C GLY A 749 -2.32 11.86 22.61
N ALA A 750 -3.55 12.14 23.01
CA ALA A 750 -4.09 13.49 23.16
C ALA A 750 -3.83 14.09 24.55
N THR A 751 -3.56 15.40 24.62
CA THR A 751 -3.24 16.14 25.85
C THR A 751 -4.47 16.71 26.60
N SER A 752 -5.71 16.38 26.22
CA SER A 752 -6.94 16.73 26.92
C SER A 752 -7.71 15.47 27.32
N VAL A 753 -8.35 15.46 28.49
CA VAL A 753 -9.21 14.34 28.90
C VAL A 753 -10.40 14.29 27.93
N PRO A 754 -10.56 13.23 27.10
CA PRO A 754 -11.67 13.11 26.18
C PRO A 754 -12.99 13.10 26.93
N ARG A 755 -14.03 13.71 26.36
CA ARG A 755 -15.38 13.65 26.92
C ARG A 755 -15.93 12.25 26.71
N GLU A 756 -16.52 11.63 27.70
CA GLU A 756 -17.17 10.32 27.64
C GLU A 756 -18.67 10.48 27.40
N VAL A 757 -19.21 9.65 26.49
CA VAL A 757 -20.67 9.59 26.20
C VAL A 757 -21.12 8.15 26.00
N ASN A 758 -22.42 7.90 26.18
CA ASN A 758 -23.07 6.62 25.92
C ASN A 758 -23.85 6.69 24.61
N PHE A 759 -23.58 5.74 23.70
CA PHE A 759 -24.39 5.53 22.51
C PHE A 759 -24.90 4.08 22.50
N HIS A 760 -26.11 3.89 23.02
CA HIS A 760 -26.71 2.56 23.11
C HIS A 760 -27.87 2.43 22.12
N ALA A 761 -27.59 1.81 20.96
CA ALA A 761 -28.57 1.58 19.89
C ALA A 761 -29.52 0.41 20.24
N ASN A 762 -30.25 0.58 21.37
CA ASN A 762 -31.17 -0.40 21.93
C ASN A 762 -32.65 -0.14 21.54
N ARG A 763 -32.90 0.78 20.63
CA ARG A 763 -34.25 1.17 20.10
C ARG A 763 -34.15 1.45 18.61
N PRO A 764 -35.27 1.57 17.86
CA PRO A 764 -35.22 1.77 16.39
C PRO A 764 -34.30 2.91 15.96
N PHE A 765 -33.39 2.62 15.02
CA PHE A 765 -32.45 3.56 14.46
C PHE A 765 -32.33 3.34 12.93
N PHE A 766 -31.71 4.29 12.23
CA PHE A 766 -31.33 4.09 10.85
C PHE A 766 -29.84 4.36 10.68
N TYR A 767 -29.28 3.85 9.59
CA TYR A 767 -27.86 3.93 9.30
C TYR A 767 -27.62 4.19 7.81
N ILE A 768 -26.47 4.79 7.52
CA ILE A 768 -26.00 5.10 6.16
C ILE A 768 -24.61 4.56 6.01
N ILE A 769 -24.35 3.82 4.94
CA ILE A 769 -22.99 3.47 4.48
C ILE A 769 -22.66 4.39 3.30
N SER A 770 -21.57 5.14 3.41
CA SER A 770 -21.16 6.14 2.42
C SER A 770 -19.65 6.11 2.17
N GLU A 771 -19.26 6.64 1.03
CA GLU A 771 -17.89 7.03 0.78
C GLU A 771 -17.65 8.38 1.48
N GLN A 772 -16.51 8.52 2.16
CA GLN A 772 -16.32 9.60 3.11
C GLN A 772 -16.02 10.95 2.47
N SER A 773 -15.21 11.00 1.40
CA SER A 773 -14.74 12.26 0.81
C SER A 773 -15.82 12.99 0.01
N THR A 774 -16.68 12.22 -0.67
CA THR A 774 -17.80 12.75 -1.45
C THR A 774 -19.09 12.81 -0.66
N GLY A 775 -19.25 11.88 0.29
CA GLY A 775 -20.51 11.64 0.97
C GLY A 775 -21.56 10.89 0.15
N SER A 776 -21.18 10.28 -0.95
CA SER A 776 -22.11 9.47 -1.75
C SER A 776 -22.67 8.31 -0.94
N ILE A 777 -23.99 8.20 -0.89
CA ILE A 777 -24.70 7.18 -0.12
C ILE A 777 -24.78 5.90 -0.94
N PHE A 778 -24.08 4.86 -0.47
CA PHE A 778 -24.11 3.52 -1.04
C PHE A 778 -25.31 2.73 -0.57
N PHE A 779 -25.51 2.74 0.75
CA PHE A 779 -26.67 2.08 1.39
C PHE A 779 -27.28 2.97 2.45
N ILE A 780 -28.60 2.84 2.58
CA ILE A 780 -29.36 3.41 3.69
C ILE A 780 -30.32 2.35 4.20
N GLY A 781 -30.35 2.17 5.54
CA GLY A 781 -31.17 1.15 6.15
C GLY A 781 -31.70 1.54 7.52
N GLN A 782 -32.68 0.81 8.01
CA GLN A 782 -33.17 0.91 9.39
C GLN A 782 -33.13 -0.45 10.09
N TYR A 783 -32.88 -0.41 11.38
CA TYR A 783 -33.01 -1.56 12.26
C TYR A 783 -34.09 -1.25 13.31
N VAL A 784 -35.13 -2.06 13.35
CA VAL A 784 -36.28 -1.92 14.24
C VAL A 784 -36.45 -3.11 15.18
N GLY A 785 -35.43 -3.97 15.25
CA GLY A 785 -35.42 -5.26 15.97
C GLY A 785 -35.72 -6.42 15.05
N GLU A 786 -35.42 -7.63 15.52
CA GLU A 786 -35.87 -8.87 14.88
C GLU A 786 -37.39 -8.94 15.04
N GLY A 787 -38.12 -8.81 13.95
CA GLY A 787 -39.54 -9.06 13.96
C GLY A 787 -39.77 -10.48 14.46
N ASN A 788 -40.79 -10.68 15.33
CA ASN A 788 -41.24 -11.99 15.75
C ASN A 788 -41.48 -12.84 14.50
N THR A 789 -40.46 -13.58 14.07
CA THR A 789 -40.67 -14.69 13.13
C THR A 789 -41.42 -15.76 13.90
N SER A 790 -42.76 -15.60 13.88
CA SER A 790 -43.67 -16.56 14.49
C SER A 790 -43.36 -17.95 14.00
N GLY A 791 -42.73 -18.76 14.85
CA GLY A 791 -43.04 -20.17 14.91
C GLY A 791 -42.20 -21.15 14.08
N LEU A 792 -41.33 -20.75 13.13
CA LEU A 792 -40.55 -21.73 12.36
C LEU A 792 -39.08 -21.83 12.79
N SER A 793 -38.45 -20.79 13.27
CA SER A 793 -37.05 -20.80 13.74
C SER A 793 -36.86 -21.38 15.14
N GLN A 794 -37.87 -21.36 15.99
CA GLN A 794 -37.79 -21.99 17.33
C GLN A 794 -37.86 -23.53 17.29
N ILE A 795 -38.37 -24.11 16.22
CA ILE A 795 -38.42 -25.60 16.07
C ILE A 795 -37.05 -26.21 15.75
N ILE A 796 -36.09 -25.41 15.30
CA ILE A 796 -34.74 -25.92 14.91
C ILE A 796 -33.73 -25.86 16.07
N LYS A 797 -33.97 -25.08 17.14
CA LYS A 797 -32.99 -24.91 18.25
C LYS A 797 -33.14 -25.94 19.40
N ASP A 798 -34.17 -26.78 19.45
CA ASP A 798 -34.41 -27.78 20.51
C ASP A 798 -34.29 -29.24 20.05
N THR A 799 -33.24 -29.58 19.30
CA THR A 799 -32.94 -31.00 19.07
C THR A 799 -31.52 -31.34 19.49
N THR A 800 -31.36 -31.69 20.78
CA THR A 800 -30.45 -32.80 21.10
C THR A 800 -30.74 -33.97 20.14
N PRO A 801 -29.73 -34.68 19.61
CA PRO A 801 -29.95 -35.80 18.71
C PRO A 801 -30.75 -36.87 19.43
N SER A 802 -32.05 -37.06 19.12
CA SER A 802 -32.79 -38.24 19.48
C SER A 802 -32.58 -39.26 18.38
N ASP A 803 -32.35 -40.50 18.73
CA ASP A 803 -32.11 -41.62 17.81
C ASP A 803 -33.27 -41.92 16.82
N HIS A 804 -34.38 -41.14 16.86
CA HIS A 804 -35.49 -41.21 15.94
C HIS A 804 -35.97 -39.82 15.52
N PRO A 805 -35.67 -39.41 14.27
CA PRO A 805 -36.08 -38.07 13.77
C PRO A 805 -37.61 -38.00 13.61
N ALA A 806 -38.18 -36.90 14.15
CA ALA A 806 -39.63 -36.67 14.10
C ALA A 806 -40.14 -36.50 12.66
N ILE A 807 -41.32 -37.09 12.37
CA ILE A 807 -41.97 -36.99 11.07
C ILE A 807 -43.18 -36.05 11.20
N TYR A 808 -43.40 -35.21 10.21
CA TYR A 808 -44.50 -34.23 10.17
C TYR A 808 -45.33 -34.40 8.91
N ASP A 809 -46.64 -34.12 9.01
CA ASP A 809 -47.50 -34.02 7.83
C ASP A 809 -47.22 -32.74 7.02
N LEU A 810 -47.89 -32.59 5.85
CA LEU A 810 -47.67 -31.39 5.00
C LEU A 810 -48.28 -30.12 5.60
N GLN A 811 -49.06 -30.20 6.67
CA GLN A 811 -49.57 -29.07 7.46
C GLN A 811 -48.66 -28.75 8.66
N GLY A 812 -47.50 -29.42 8.81
CA GLY A 812 -46.56 -29.17 9.90
C GLY A 812 -46.90 -29.80 11.26
N ARG A 813 -47.88 -30.70 11.31
CA ARG A 813 -48.27 -31.40 12.55
C ARG A 813 -47.38 -32.63 12.70
N ARG A 814 -46.84 -32.82 13.91
CA ARG A 814 -46.03 -33.99 14.23
C ARG A 814 -46.87 -35.25 14.27
N ILE A 815 -46.44 -36.28 13.60
CA ILE A 815 -47.10 -37.59 13.58
C ILE A 815 -46.60 -38.40 14.77
N GLN A 816 -47.53 -38.91 15.56
CA GLN A 816 -47.27 -39.85 16.64
C GLN A 816 -47.53 -41.28 16.14
N GLY A 817 -46.43 -42.09 16.08
CA GLY A 817 -46.49 -43.47 15.55
C GLY A 817 -45.93 -43.62 14.13
N GLU A 818 -46.04 -44.79 13.55
CA GLU A 818 -45.63 -45.07 12.17
C GLU A 818 -46.58 -44.39 11.16
N PRO A 819 -46.03 -43.56 10.23
CA PRO A 819 -46.86 -42.89 9.23
C PRO A 819 -47.44 -43.87 8.21
N HIS A 820 -48.72 -43.68 7.87
CA HIS A 820 -49.37 -44.40 6.78
C HIS A 820 -48.79 -43.96 5.44
N LYS A 821 -49.07 -44.72 4.36
CA LYS A 821 -48.62 -44.42 3.00
C LYS A 821 -49.00 -42.99 2.60
N GLY A 822 -47.98 -42.13 2.32
CA GLY A 822 -48.22 -40.75 1.99
C GLY A 822 -46.93 -39.91 1.97
N LEU A 823 -47.05 -38.58 1.70
CA LEU A 823 -45.97 -37.64 1.65
C LEU A 823 -45.84 -36.91 3.00
N TYR A 824 -44.63 -36.90 3.56
CA TYR A 824 -44.30 -36.39 4.89
C TYR A 824 -43.02 -35.54 4.85
N ILE A 825 -42.74 -34.82 5.91
CA ILE A 825 -41.51 -34.03 6.11
C ILE A 825 -40.71 -34.66 7.25
N GLN A 826 -39.44 -35.04 7.00
CA GLN A 826 -38.52 -35.55 7.98
C GLN A 826 -37.14 -34.91 7.75
N ASN A 827 -36.58 -34.29 8.77
CA ASN A 827 -35.31 -33.54 8.68
C ASN A 827 -35.30 -32.46 7.57
N GLY A 828 -36.41 -31.70 7.44
CA GLY A 828 -36.58 -30.66 6.43
C GLY A 828 -36.73 -31.15 4.97
N LYS A 829 -36.73 -32.47 4.73
CA LYS A 829 -36.92 -33.06 3.38
C LYS A 829 -38.25 -33.75 3.25
N LYS A 830 -38.87 -33.63 2.07
CA LYS A 830 -40.10 -34.40 1.74
C LYS A 830 -39.74 -35.88 1.53
N ILE A 831 -40.40 -36.76 2.24
CA ILE A 831 -40.26 -38.20 2.12
C ILE A 831 -41.60 -38.83 1.76
N LEU A 832 -41.57 -39.83 0.91
CA LEU A 832 -42.76 -40.68 0.59
C LEU A 832 -42.62 -41.98 1.38
N LYS A 833 -43.62 -42.32 2.21
CA LYS A 833 -43.68 -43.57 2.93
C LYS A 833 -44.89 -44.43 2.50
#